data_52330b941c6ff25cb05a0d825d2a142c
#
_entry.id   52330b941c6ff25cb05a0d825d2a142c
#
_cell.length_a   1.000
_cell.length_b   1.000
_cell.length_c   1.000
_cell.angle_alpha   90.00
_cell.angle_beta   90.00
_cell.angle_gamma   90.00
#
_symmetry.space_group_name_H-M   'P 1'
#
loop_
_entity.id
_entity.type
_entity.pdbx_description
1 polymer ?
#
loop_
_entity_poly.entity_id
_entity_poly.type
_entity_poly.pdbx_seq_one_letter_code
_entity_poly.pdbx_strand_id
1 'polypeptide(L)'
;MKNLFVILLALCSMSAAMAQSISGRVVNENNEPMPYVSVVLQNSEDSSYVGGIATNGNGEFTLNAENGVEYQLQVSYIGYKNVTMNCQVGNVGTIVMKVDNTMVDEVSVVASRTQHDASGYTVNLRSSEITKGKQTSDALAFLPGVTLKDGGYEINGLPVSEIYIDGVKLASSDELKTIPADMVDKVKINYLAGSNQNAAMTGGTIHISLRQPPQGGYYGAVVGGSSCHFTKGFEDAYLNGIIYYRYKNLSVYDNLSMGYYQPKESAEQTTWNMVNGDVSIIEQESIGESYNIVNRLSLTQQINDKHSIGGSYYIATNKIWSDNMSLNSADVLLSQINNYNNYLLQEGTLKYNATLGKRGTTMEVVGDYFNRHADNKTDYLTISDGASTESEDETSLNMYKLSIDFTDPLSQKAVLKYGASVQYITQDYAPTLAETGFSDRFQTSLIPTRTMGLTPMAYISAMGQVWKIRYNVGVNFQINNIGYETMDDGAKAKNMQWGINPMLQMMMPLDKNGKHAIMINYKRTLDDIPYAAISSTVRWSDPYNYTVGNPNLKSPVGDMVMVSASLFHNMLNITGMYAHESNSIHWETLQSETDPEVFYTMPVNLASNNFYGLGVEFNWQPVKPWTMKLSSRFTLLKENATMGGVHYDNLRFRQYYTMNNTFSFNHGWGGMLNMMFEPTFKSFDRTYHAVYAVNGQIYKNLCKDKLQITLSFTALGNRRKMDRYVDDIMITDRYTQPVQNIGLQIVWRFSGGKSVNVQAVESGSQSFNEIRDNR
;
A
#
# COMPACT_ATOMS: atom_id res chain seq x y z
N MET A 1 23.08 -13.63 -70.86
CA MET A 1 23.79 -14.48 -69.88
C MET A 1 24.94 -13.76 -69.12
N LYS A 2 25.58 -12.72 -69.67
CA LYS A 2 26.65 -11.98 -68.95
C LYS A 2 26.13 -11.15 -67.75
N ASN A 3 24.94 -10.61 -67.79
CA ASN A 3 24.42 -9.77 -66.71
C ASN A 3 23.85 -10.58 -65.54
N LEU A 4 23.49 -11.84 -65.75
CA LEU A 4 23.03 -12.73 -64.67
C LEU A 4 24.18 -13.23 -63.80
N PHE A 5 25.38 -13.37 -64.38
CA PHE A 5 26.58 -13.81 -63.68
C PHE A 5 27.18 -12.70 -62.77
N VAL A 6 27.04 -11.45 -63.17
CA VAL A 6 27.47 -10.27 -62.39
C VAL A 6 26.54 -10.06 -61.14
N ILE A 7 25.25 -10.31 -61.30
CA ILE A 7 24.29 -10.24 -60.18
C ILE A 7 24.51 -11.42 -59.20
N LEU A 8 24.85 -12.60 -59.70
CA LEU A 8 25.16 -13.75 -58.86
C LEU A 8 26.51 -13.57 -58.08
N LEU A 9 27.52 -12.93 -58.72
CA LEU A 9 28.76 -12.59 -58.03
C LEU A 9 28.59 -11.45 -57.02
N ALA A 10 27.70 -10.48 -57.24
CA ALA A 10 27.37 -9.43 -56.30
C ALA A 10 26.56 -9.95 -55.13
N LEU A 11 25.77 -10.99 -55.29
CA LEU A 11 25.04 -11.69 -54.19
C LEU A 11 25.95 -12.63 -53.35
N CYS A 12 27.04 -13.15 -53.92
CA CYS A 12 28.02 -13.96 -53.20
C CYS A 12 29.06 -13.12 -52.44
N SER A 13 29.15 -11.83 -52.64
CA SER A 13 29.99 -10.91 -51.88
C SER A 13 29.31 -10.23 -50.70
N MET A 14 28.07 -10.58 -50.38
CA MET A 14 27.52 -10.35 -49.03
C MET A 14 28.19 -11.35 -48.08
N SER A 15 29.43 -11.07 -47.74
CA SER A 15 30.13 -11.70 -46.63
C SER A 15 29.22 -11.67 -45.44
N ALA A 16 28.88 -12.79 -44.90
CA ALA A 16 28.26 -12.93 -43.62
C ALA A 16 29.12 -12.10 -42.63
N ALA A 17 28.67 -10.89 -42.27
CA ALA A 17 29.13 -10.20 -41.11
C ALA A 17 28.73 -11.13 -39.95
N MET A 18 29.60 -12.05 -39.59
CA MET A 18 29.48 -12.81 -38.35
C MET A 18 29.39 -11.75 -37.25
N ALA A 19 28.24 -11.63 -36.61
CA ALA A 19 28.08 -10.79 -35.46
C ALA A 19 29.12 -11.26 -34.42
N GLN A 20 30.15 -10.47 -34.25
CA GLN A 20 31.21 -10.76 -33.30
C GLN A 20 30.66 -10.45 -31.93
N SER A 21 30.71 -11.41 -31.02
CA SER A 21 30.05 -11.27 -29.73
C SER A 21 30.91 -11.85 -28.61
N ILE A 22 30.73 -11.32 -27.43
CA ILE A 22 31.21 -11.89 -26.17
C ILE A 22 30.01 -12.60 -25.51
N SER A 23 30.17 -13.89 -25.23
CA SER A 23 29.13 -14.71 -24.61
C SER A 23 29.67 -15.45 -23.39
N GLY A 24 28.81 -15.80 -22.47
CA GLY A 24 29.17 -16.54 -21.26
C GLY A 24 27.95 -16.96 -20.45
N ARG A 25 28.20 -17.58 -19.30
CA ARG A 25 27.20 -18.06 -18.40
C ARG A 25 27.56 -17.66 -16.96
N VAL A 26 26.58 -17.11 -16.21
CA VAL A 26 26.76 -16.72 -14.80
C VAL A 26 26.05 -17.75 -13.91
N VAL A 27 26.75 -18.23 -12.88
CA VAL A 27 26.24 -19.19 -11.89
C VAL A 27 26.60 -18.75 -10.47
N ASN A 28 25.89 -19.28 -9.48
CA ASN A 28 26.26 -19.14 -8.07
C ASN A 28 27.30 -20.16 -7.62
N GLU A 29 27.69 -20.14 -6.34
CA GLU A 29 28.67 -21.07 -5.74
C GLU A 29 28.25 -22.55 -5.79
N ASN A 30 26.95 -22.82 -5.93
CA ASN A 30 26.39 -24.17 -6.08
C ASN A 30 26.27 -24.60 -7.56
N ASN A 31 26.88 -23.85 -8.50
CA ASN A 31 26.78 -24.06 -9.94
C ASN A 31 25.35 -23.96 -10.50
N GLU A 32 24.44 -23.27 -9.79
CA GLU A 32 23.10 -23.00 -10.27
C GLU A 32 23.11 -21.76 -11.17
N PRO A 33 22.38 -21.74 -12.30
CA PRO A 33 22.32 -20.57 -13.17
C PRO A 33 21.72 -19.37 -12.48
N MET A 34 22.30 -18.20 -12.68
CA MET A 34 21.84 -16.95 -12.14
C MET A 34 21.19 -16.11 -13.25
N PRO A 35 19.85 -16.06 -13.31
CA PRO A 35 19.15 -15.19 -14.24
C PRO A 35 19.17 -13.74 -13.76
N TYR A 36 19.05 -12.82 -14.71
CA TYR A 36 18.96 -11.36 -14.47
C TYR A 36 20.18 -10.73 -13.79
N VAL A 37 21.33 -11.36 -13.90
CA VAL A 37 22.61 -10.77 -13.50
C VAL A 37 22.97 -9.70 -14.51
N SER A 38 23.27 -8.50 -14.06
CA SER A 38 23.74 -7.41 -14.91
C SER A 38 25.14 -7.72 -15.43
N VAL A 39 25.30 -7.74 -16.75
CA VAL A 39 26.58 -7.93 -17.44
C VAL A 39 26.85 -6.70 -18.30
N VAL A 40 27.86 -5.93 -17.95
CA VAL A 40 28.24 -4.67 -18.61
C VAL A 40 29.60 -4.86 -19.28
N LEU A 41 29.71 -4.42 -20.55
CA LEU A 41 30.93 -4.43 -21.33
C LEU A 41 31.44 -3.00 -21.46
N GLN A 42 32.69 -2.77 -21.09
CA GLN A 42 33.40 -1.50 -21.21
C GLN A 42 34.69 -1.67 -22.00
N ASN A 43 35.14 -0.61 -22.64
CA ASN A 43 36.48 -0.62 -23.25
C ASN A 43 37.53 -0.63 -22.13
N SER A 44 38.55 -1.49 -22.24
CA SER A 44 39.55 -1.64 -21.19
C SER A 44 40.51 -0.47 -21.08
N GLU A 45 40.68 0.37 -22.13
CA GLU A 45 41.59 1.49 -22.15
C GLU A 45 41.03 2.78 -21.46
N ASP A 46 39.73 3.10 -21.73
CA ASP A 46 39.13 4.36 -21.26
C ASP A 46 37.89 4.13 -20.37
N SER A 47 37.52 2.86 -20.10
CA SER A 47 36.32 2.48 -19.34
C SER A 47 35.04 3.01 -19.96
N SER A 48 35.03 3.35 -21.25
CA SER A 48 33.81 3.77 -21.95
C SER A 48 32.84 2.60 -22.09
N TYR A 49 31.57 2.87 -21.91
CA TYR A 49 30.52 1.88 -22.01
C TYR A 49 30.31 1.42 -23.46
N VAL A 50 30.35 0.12 -23.70
CA VAL A 50 30.18 -0.51 -25.01
C VAL A 50 28.80 -1.17 -25.14
N GLY A 51 28.35 -1.89 -24.10
CA GLY A 51 27.07 -2.56 -24.09
C GLY A 51 26.76 -3.17 -22.74
N GLY A 52 25.49 -3.57 -22.52
CA GLY A 52 25.10 -4.27 -21.32
C GLY A 52 23.83 -5.07 -21.56
N ILE A 53 23.72 -6.20 -20.86
CA ILE A 53 22.58 -7.13 -20.93
C ILE A 53 22.39 -7.78 -19.57
N ALA A 54 21.16 -8.19 -19.27
CA ALA A 54 20.90 -9.10 -18.16
C ALA A 54 21.00 -10.57 -18.64
N THR A 55 21.52 -11.45 -17.79
CA THR A 55 21.55 -12.88 -18.11
C THR A 55 20.14 -13.44 -18.27
N ASN A 56 19.98 -14.37 -19.19
CA ASN A 56 18.72 -15.08 -19.41
C ASN A 56 18.41 -16.09 -18.27
N GLY A 57 17.29 -16.83 -18.37
CA GLY A 57 16.88 -17.82 -17.37
C GLY A 57 17.90 -18.95 -17.10
N ASN A 58 18.84 -19.16 -18.02
CA ASN A 58 19.92 -20.13 -17.88
C ASN A 58 21.23 -19.51 -17.35
N GLY A 59 21.19 -18.21 -16.99
CA GLY A 59 22.38 -17.46 -16.61
C GLY A 59 23.26 -17.07 -17.79
N GLU A 60 22.83 -17.21 -19.05
CA GLU A 60 23.62 -16.94 -20.23
C GLU A 60 23.46 -15.51 -20.71
N PHE A 61 24.51 -14.96 -21.30
CA PHE A 61 24.50 -13.62 -21.92
C PHE A 61 25.27 -13.61 -23.24
N THR A 62 24.92 -12.66 -24.11
CA THR A 62 25.63 -12.40 -25.37
C THR A 62 25.61 -10.89 -25.65
N LEU A 63 26.78 -10.29 -25.78
CA LEU A 63 27.00 -8.87 -26.07
C LEU A 63 27.74 -8.73 -27.40
N ASN A 64 27.32 -7.76 -28.22
CA ASN A 64 28.03 -7.44 -29.46
C ASN A 64 29.34 -6.70 -29.13
N ALA A 65 30.44 -7.10 -29.80
CA ALA A 65 31.75 -6.55 -29.59
C ALA A 65 32.55 -6.56 -30.90
N GLU A 66 33.54 -5.67 -31.01
CA GLU A 66 34.43 -5.59 -32.20
C GLU A 66 35.71 -6.43 -31.99
N ASN A 67 36.18 -7.05 -33.07
CA ASN A 67 37.36 -7.89 -33.00
C ASN A 67 38.64 -7.04 -32.86
N GLY A 68 39.58 -7.52 -32.07
CA GLY A 68 40.88 -6.84 -31.86
C GLY A 68 40.83 -5.71 -30.80
N VAL A 69 39.70 -5.52 -30.12
CA VAL A 69 39.55 -4.61 -28.99
C VAL A 69 39.56 -5.40 -27.67
N GLU A 70 40.29 -4.92 -26.68
CA GLU A 70 40.23 -5.48 -25.34
C GLU A 70 39.11 -4.80 -24.54
N TYR A 71 38.30 -5.62 -23.90
CA TYR A 71 37.17 -5.17 -23.13
C TYR A 71 37.31 -5.58 -21.67
N GLN A 72 36.64 -4.83 -20.78
CA GLN A 72 36.43 -5.21 -19.41
C GLN A 72 34.94 -5.56 -19.23
N LEU A 73 34.68 -6.79 -18.78
CA LEU A 73 33.38 -7.30 -18.47
C LEU A 73 33.14 -7.15 -16.98
N GLN A 74 32.09 -6.43 -16.62
CA GLN A 74 31.66 -6.27 -15.24
C GLN A 74 30.33 -7.02 -15.04
N VAL A 75 30.31 -7.94 -14.08
CA VAL A 75 29.15 -8.76 -13.72
C VAL A 75 28.73 -8.41 -12.31
N SER A 76 27.50 -7.95 -12.13
CA SER A 76 26.99 -7.52 -10.85
C SER A 76 25.59 -8.08 -10.57
N TYR A 77 25.36 -8.46 -9.31
CA TYR A 77 24.06 -8.90 -8.84
C TYR A 77 23.90 -8.57 -7.36
N ILE A 78 22.70 -8.19 -6.94
CA ILE A 78 22.44 -7.77 -5.56
C ILE A 78 22.74 -8.92 -4.59
N GLY A 79 23.57 -8.65 -3.58
CA GLY A 79 23.98 -9.62 -2.56
C GLY A 79 25.14 -10.53 -2.98
N TYR A 80 25.77 -10.26 -4.13
CA TYR A 80 26.95 -10.97 -4.60
C TYR A 80 28.11 -10.00 -4.84
N LYS A 81 29.34 -10.51 -4.73
CA LYS A 81 30.56 -9.77 -5.07
C LYS A 81 30.58 -9.49 -6.56
N ASN A 82 30.80 -8.25 -6.93
CA ASN A 82 30.99 -7.88 -8.33
C ASN A 82 32.20 -8.61 -8.89
N VAL A 83 32.05 -9.20 -10.08
CA VAL A 83 33.13 -9.84 -10.82
C VAL A 83 33.51 -8.94 -11.98
N THR A 84 34.79 -8.55 -12.05
CA THR A 84 35.34 -7.77 -13.15
C THR A 84 36.44 -8.56 -13.79
N MET A 85 36.40 -8.74 -15.12
CA MET A 85 37.40 -9.50 -15.88
C MET A 85 37.65 -8.85 -17.24
N ASN A 86 38.89 -8.95 -17.71
CA ASN A 86 39.20 -8.57 -19.08
C ASN A 86 38.82 -9.68 -20.04
N CYS A 87 38.30 -9.33 -21.20
CA CYS A 87 37.86 -10.28 -22.20
C CYS A 87 38.03 -9.72 -23.62
N GLN A 88 38.02 -10.65 -24.60
CA GLN A 88 37.98 -10.35 -26.02
C GLN A 88 36.80 -11.08 -26.64
N VAL A 89 36.50 -10.80 -27.91
CA VAL A 89 35.44 -11.49 -28.66
C VAL A 89 35.57 -13.00 -28.54
N GLY A 90 34.48 -13.65 -28.12
CA GLY A 90 34.42 -15.11 -27.91
C GLY A 90 33.59 -15.49 -26.68
N ASN A 91 33.67 -16.78 -26.33
CA ASN A 91 32.98 -17.29 -25.15
C ASN A 91 33.91 -17.18 -23.93
N VAL A 92 33.52 -16.40 -22.94
CA VAL A 92 34.28 -16.19 -21.68
C VAL A 92 34.05 -17.33 -20.66
N GLY A 93 33.23 -18.33 -21.00
CA GLY A 93 32.98 -19.48 -20.14
C GLY A 93 31.98 -19.21 -19.02
N THR A 94 32.12 -19.92 -17.91
CA THR A 94 31.22 -19.81 -16.75
C THR A 94 31.84 -18.86 -15.72
N ILE A 95 31.07 -17.83 -15.35
CA ILE A 95 31.41 -16.84 -14.35
C ILE A 95 30.71 -17.24 -13.06
N VAL A 96 31.44 -17.48 -11.98
CA VAL A 96 30.89 -17.85 -10.67
C VAL A 96 30.79 -16.60 -9.81
N MET A 97 29.60 -16.23 -9.42
CA MET A 97 29.35 -15.16 -8.47
C MET A 97 29.33 -15.72 -7.04
N LYS A 98 30.10 -15.10 -6.17
CA LYS A 98 30.16 -15.46 -4.75
C LYS A 98 29.30 -14.53 -3.94
N VAL A 99 28.57 -15.07 -2.97
CA VAL A 99 27.82 -14.25 -2.01
C VAL A 99 28.77 -13.27 -1.32
N ASP A 100 28.39 -12.01 -1.25
CA ASP A 100 29.22 -10.98 -0.59
C ASP A 100 29.08 -11.08 0.92
N ASN A 101 29.85 -12.00 1.52
CA ASN A 101 29.89 -12.19 2.97
C ASN A 101 30.63 -11.08 3.71
N THR A 102 31.38 -10.22 3.03
CA THR A 102 32.12 -9.11 3.66
C THR A 102 31.21 -7.95 4.02
N MET A 103 30.02 -7.84 3.42
CA MET A 103 28.98 -6.89 3.81
C MET A 103 28.16 -7.35 5.04
N VAL A 104 28.33 -8.58 5.51
CA VAL A 104 27.52 -9.19 6.58
C VAL A 104 28.05 -8.85 7.98
N ASP A 105 29.25 -8.35 8.11
CA ASP A 105 29.90 -8.17 9.43
C ASP A 105 29.65 -6.81 10.10
N GLU A 106 29.00 -5.83 9.44
CA GLU A 106 28.88 -4.50 10.07
C GLU A 106 27.55 -3.77 9.94
N VAL A 107 26.61 -4.18 9.04
CA VAL A 107 25.36 -3.42 8.86
C VAL A 107 24.19 -4.34 8.47
N SER A 108 23.05 -4.14 9.09
CA SER A 108 21.70 -4.64 8.80
C SER A 108 21.52 -5.43 7.49
N VAL A 109 21.01 -6.66 7.58
CA VAL A 109 20.65 -7.56 6.45
C VAL A 109 19.76 -6.87 5.40
N VAL A 110 18.98 -5.87 5.77
CA VAL A 110 18.15 -5.06 4.87
C VAL A 110 19.00 -4.06 4.07
N ALA A 111 19.98 -3.44 4.70
CA ALA A 111 20.75 -2.36 4.11
C ALA A 111 21.63 -2.78 2.93
N SER A 112 22.23 -3.97 2.96
CA SER A 112 23.08 -4.49 1.89
C SER A 112 22.32 -4.94 0.63
N ARG A 113 20.96 -5.06 0.74
CA ARG A 113 20.07 -5.54 -0.32
C ARG A 113 19.16 -4.46 -0.88
N THR A 114 19.39 -3.20 -0.51
CA THR A 114 18.56 -2.06 -0.88
C THR A 114 19.22 -1.25 -1.99
N GLN A 115 18.46 -0.98 -3.05
CA GLN A 115 18.85 -0.07 -4.13
C GLN A 115 17.92 1.14 -4.12
N HIS A 116 18.50 2.35 -4.13
CA HIS A 116 17.76 3.60 -4.19
C HIS A 116 17.64 4.11 -5.62
N ASP A 117 16.46 4.65 -5.96
CA ASP A 117 16.23 5.42 -7.19
C ASP A 117 15.63 6.80 -6.84
N ALA A 118 15.23 7.58 -7.84
CA ALA A 118 14.66 8.91 -7.61
C ALA A 118 13.29 8.86 -6.89
N SER A 119 12.54 7.78 -7.04
CA SER A 119 11.19 7.63 -6.46
C SER A 119 11.20 7.00 -5.07
N GLY A 120 12.27 6.27 -4.71
CA GLY A 120 12.34 5.55 -3.44
C GLY A 120 13.44 4.48 -3.43
N TYR A 121 13.10 3.23 -3.14
CA TYR A 121 14.08 2.14 -3.11
C TYR A 121 13.43 0.79 -3.37
N THR A 122 14.24 -0.17 -3.79
CA THR A 122 13.89 -1.58 -3.95
C THR A 122 14.72 -2.43 -2.98
N VAL A 123 14.07 -3.37 -2.29
CA VAL A 123 14.71 -4.33 -1.38
C VAL A 123 14.51 -5.73 -1.92
N ASN A 124 15.59 -6.51 -2.02
CA ASN A 124 15.52 -7.94 -2.28
C ASN A 124 15.32 -8.69 -0.97
N LEU A 125 14.19 -9.40 -0.85
CA LEU A 125 13.79 -10.15 0.34
C LEU A 125 14.08 -11.65 0.24
N ARG A 126 14.56 -12.12 -0.90
CA ARG A 126 14.94 -13.54 -1.08
C ARG A 126 15.96 -13.96 -0.02
N SER A 127 15.64 -14.97 0.77
CA SER A 127 16.49 -15.50 1.85
C SER A 127 16.84 -14.45 2.94
N SER A 128 16.00 -13.44 3.14
CA SER A 128 16.19 -12.45 4.20
C SER A 128 15.72 -12.97 5.55
N GLU A 129 16.44 -12.64 6.62
CA GLU A 129 16.02 -12.98 7.99
C GLU A 129 14.71 -12.30 8.39
N ILE A 130 14.39 -11.12 7.80
CA ILE A 130 13.15 -10.41 8.09
C ILE A 130 11.91 -11.11 7.54
N THR A 131 12.04 -12.07 6.60
CA THR A 131 10.91 -12.83 6.06
C THR A 131 10.65 -14.13 6.79
N LYS A 132 11.63 -14.62 7.55
CA LYS A 132 11.49 -15.90 8.24
C LYS A 132 10.41 -15.86 9.30
N GLY A 133 9.47 -16.78 9.22
CA GLY A 133 8.46 -16.96 10.22
C GLY A 133 7.36 -15.90 10.28
N LYS A 134 7.26 -15.04 9.28
CA LYS A 134 6.31 -13.91 9.25
C LYS A 134 5.35 -13.99 8.08
N GLN A 135 4.25 -13.27 8.20
CA GLN A 135 3.42 -12.89 7.05
C GLN A 135 4.03 -11.66 6.36
N THR A 136 3.64 -11.43 5.12
CA THR A 136 4.13 -10.29 4.34
C THR A 136 3.80 -8.96 5.04
N SER A 137 2.65 -8.88 5.69
CA SER A 137 2.23 -7.74 6.49
C SER A 137 3.26 -7.35 7.56
N ASP A 138 3.76 -8.33 8.31
CA ASP A 138 4.74 -8.08 9.37
C ASP A 138 6.12 -7.75 8.82
N ALA A 139 6.52 -8.43 7.73
CA ALA A 139 7.83 -8.22 7.12
C ALA A 139 7.97 -6.79 6.54
N LEU A 140 6.92 -6.23 5.96
CA LEU A 140 6.92 -4.86 5.45
C LEU A 140 7.21 -3.82 6.53
N ALA A 141 6.75 -4.03 7.77
CA ALA A 141 7.00 -3.10 8.87
C ALA A 141 8.48 -2.97 9.26
N PHE A 142 9.34 -3.92 8.84
CA PHE A 142 10.79 -3.85 9.01
C PHE A 142 11.52 -3.10 7.88
N LEU A 143 10.82 -2.75 6.79
CA LEU A 143 11.43 -2.00 5.70
C LEU A 143 11.67 -0.53 6.10
N PRO A 144 12.75 0.11 5.61
CA PRO A 144 13.04 1.50 5.92
C PRO A 144 11.89 2.45 5.56
N GLY A 145 11.52 3.33 6.49
CA GLY A 145 10.43 4.30 6.32
C GLY A 145 9.03 3.73 6.37
N VAL A 146 8.84 2.40 6.40
CA VAL A 146 7.52 1.77 6.46
C VAL A 146 7.11 1.54 7.91
N THR A 147 5.90 1.92 8.28
CA THR A 147 5.32 1.72 9.62
C THR A 147 3.93 1.11 9.47
N LEU A 148 3.63 0.07 10.22
CA LEU A 148 2.28 -0.45 10.37
C LEU A 148 1.58 0.33 11.48
N LYS A 149 0.43 0.92 11.17
CA LYS A 149 -0.35 1.73 12.11
C LYS A 149 -1.83 1.60 11.83
N ASP A 150 -2.61 1.37 12.87
CA ASP A 150 -4.08 1.27 12.81
C ASP A 150 -4.59 0.32 11.69
N GLY A 151 -3.87 -0.81 11.47
CA GLY A 151 -4.18 -1.80 10.41
C GLY A 151 -3.74 -1.44 8.99
N GLY A 152 -3.24 -0.21 8.75
CA GLY A 152 -2.71 0.27 7.48
C GLY A 152 -1.19 0.48 7.52
N TYR A 153 -0.62 0.85 6.37
CA TYR A 153 0.80 1.19 6.26
C TYR A 153 0.99 2.69 6.07
N GLU A 154 2.06 3.20 6.64
CA GLU A 154 2.57 4.54 6.37
C GLU A 154 3.99 4.44 5.81
N ILE A 155 4.31 5.31 4.84
CA ILE A 155 5.67 5.52 4.34
C ILE A 155 6.09 6.93 4.74
N ASN A 156 7.16 7.03 5.55
CA ASN A 156 7.67 8.30 6.08
C ASN A 156 6.59 9.17 6.77
N GLY A 157 5.53 8.54 7.31
CA GLY A 157 4.45 9.23 8.01
C GLY A 157 3.22 9.56 7.19
N LEU A 158 3.23 9.26 5.91
CA LEU A 158 2.08 9.40 5.03
C LEU A 158 1.42 8.04 4.83
N PRO A 159 0.09 7.95 4.88
CA PRO A 159 -0.62 6.71 4.55
C PRO A 159 -0.24 6.20 3.17
N VAL A 160 -0.03 4.89 3.03
CA VAL A 160 0.23 4.26 1.73
C VAL A 160 -1.01 4.40 0.86
N SER A 161 -0.83 4.94 -0.34
CA SER A 161 -1.93 5.18 -1.27
C SER A 161 -2.38 3.89 -1.96
N GLU A 162 -1.45 3.05 -2.40
CA GLU A 162 -1.77 1.79 -3.08
C GLU A 162 -0.68 0.74 -2.83
N ILE A 163 -1.10 -0.53 -2.82
CA ILE A 163 -0.23 -1.69 -2.70
C ILE A 163 -0.48 -2.60 -3.90
N TYR A 164 0.58 -3.12 -4.50
CA TYR A 164 0.52 -3.98 -5.67
C TYR A 164 1.23 -5.30 -5.41
N ILE A 165 0.69 -6.41 -5.93
CA ILE A 165 1.36 -7.72 -6.02
C ILE A 165 1.44 -8.10 -7.49
N ASP A 166 2.67 -8.33 -7.98
CA ASP A 166 2.97 -8.64 -9.39
C ASP A 166 2.27 -7.68 -10.38
N GLY A 167 2.19 -6.39 -10.00
CA GLY A 167 1.58 -5.33 -10.80
C GLY A 167 0.05 -5.27 -10.77
N VAL A 168 -0.61 -6.08 -9.94
CA VAL A 168 -2.05 -6.02 -9.68
C VAL A 168 -2.27 -5.27 -8.36
N LYS A 169 -3.13 -4.26 -8.37
CA LYS A 169 -3.52 -3.50 -7.17
C LYS A 169 -4.26 -4.41 -6.20
N LEU A 170 -3.96 -4.30 -4.91
CA LEU A 170 -4.72 -4.98 -3.86
C LEU A 170 -6.02 -4.22 -3.55
N ALA A 171 -7.09 -4.97 -3.35
CA ALA A 171 -8.36 -4.42 -2.86
C ALA A 171 -8.30 -4.08 -1.36
N SER A 172 -7.54 -4.88 -0.58
CA SER A 172 -7.31 -4.66 0.85
C SER A 172 -5.88 -5.01 1.24
N SER A 173 -5.31 -4.25 2.19
CA SER A 173 -4.03 -4.60 2.82
C SER A 173 -4.10 -5.91 3.63
N ASP A 174 -5.29 -6.38 3.98
CA ASP A 174 -5.49 -7.65 4.69
C ASP A 174 -5.05 -8.86 3.87
N GLU A 175 -5.04 -8.76 2.55
CA GLU A 175 -4.49 -9.80 1.68
C GLU A 175 -3.02 -10.11 2.02
N LEU A 176 -2.26 -9.15 2.52
CA LEU A 176 -0.86 -9.34 2.94
C LEU A 176 -0.70 -10.19 4.19
N LYS A 177 -1.73 -10.29 5.02
CA LYS A 177 -1.76 -11.16 6.22
C LYS A 177 -1.87 -12.63 5.85
N THR A 178 -2.31 -12.95 4.63
CA THR A 178 -2.47 -14.33 4.14
C THR A 178 -1.22 -14.86 3.45
N ILE A 179 -0.32 -13.97 2.99
CA ILE A 179 0.85 -14.32 2.17
C ILE A 179 2.08 -14.49 3.08
N PRO A 180 2.66 -15.71 3.17
CA PRO A 180 3.93 -15.89 3.86
C PRO A 180 5.03 -15.01 3.27
N ALA A 181 5.78 -14.31 4.11
CA ALA A 181 6.78 -13.34 3.65
C ALA A 181 7.95 -13.97 2.88
N ASP A 182 8.21 -15.26 3.08
CA ASP A 182 9.23 -16.01 2.33
C ASP A 182 8.81 -16.32 0.88
N MET A 183 7.55 -16.08 0.51
CA MET A 183 7.09 -16.10 -0.89
C MET A 183 7.41 -14.80 -1.64
N VAL A 184 7.82 -13.75 -0.95
CA VAL A 184 8.20 -12.48 -1.56
C VAL A 184 9.63 -12.56 -2.08
N ASP A 185 9.86 -12.09 -3.31
CA ASP A 185 11.18 -11.94 -3.91
C ASP A 185 11.76 -10.56 -3.62
N LYS A 186 11.04 -9.51 -3.98
CA LYS A 186 11.45 -8.12 -3.80
C LYS A 186 10.27 -7.20 -3.52
N VAL A 187 10.57 -6.08 -2.87
CA VAL A 187 9.61 -5.02 -2.58
C VAL A 187 10.19 -3.69 -3.04
N LYS A 188 9.45 -2.96 -3.87
CA LYS A 188 9.74 -1.58 -4.21
C LYS A 188 8.85 -0.65 -3.42
N ILE A 189 9.46 0.32 -2.75
CA ILE A 189 8.81 1.38 -2.00
C ILE A 189 9.00 2.69 -2.75
N ASN A 190 7.91 3.30 -3.22
CA ASN A 190 7.93 4.67 -3.71
C ASN A 190 7.47 5.59 -2.58
N TYR A 191 8.21 6.66 -2.32
CA TYR A 191 7.90 7.56 -1.20
C TYR A 191 6.67 8.43 -1.43
N LEU A 192 6.36 8.74 -2.68
CA LEU A 192 5.16 9.45 -3.10
C LEU A 192 4.53 8.76 -4.31
N ALA A 193 3.23 8.89 -4.44
CA ALA A 193 2.49 8.46 -5.62
C ALA A 193 2.98 9.22 -6.86
N GLY A 194 3.16 8.52 -7.98
CA GLY A 194 3.66 9.06 -9.23
C GLY A 194 2.66 9.99 -9.93
N SER A 195 3.12 10.71 -10.97
CA SER A 195 2.25 11.57 -11.79
C SER A 195 1.22 10.78 -12.61
N ASN A 196 1.40 9.48 -12.79
CA ASN A 196 0.45 8.56 -13.43
C ASN A 196 -0.69 8.10 -12.52
N GLN A 197 -0.73 8.56 -11.28
CA GLN A 197 -1.76 8.21 -10.31
C GLN A 197 -2.66 9.42 -10.00
N ASN A 198 -3.85 9.16 -9.43
CA ASN A 198 -4.77 10.22 -9.01
C ASN A 198 -4.04 11.27 -8.17
N ALA A 199 -4.28 12.55 -8.45
CA ALA A 199 -3.63 13.67 -7.77
C ALA A 199 -3.94 13.72 -6.25
N ALA A 200 -5.07 13.18 -5.82
CA ALA A 200 -5.44 13.06 -4.40
C ALA A 200 -4.53 12.13 -3.60
N MET A 201 -3.76 11.25 -4.26
CA MET A 201 -2.86 10.32 -3.58
C MET A 201 -1.64 11.05 -3.03
N THR A 202 -1.60 11.28 -1.73
CA THR A 202 -0.49 11.97 -1.05
C THR A 202 0.64 11.03 -0.66
N GLY A 203 0.32 9.81 -0.26
CA GLY A 203 1.29 8.84 0.21
C GLY A 203 2.01 8.09 -0.91
N GLY A 204 2.94 7.25 -0.51
CA GLY A 204 3.69 6.40 -1.42
C GLY A 204 2.96 5.15 -1.86
N THR A 205 3.64 4.31 -2.63
CA THR A 205 3.12 3.02 -3.08
C THR A 205 4.09 1.90 -2.75
N ILE A 206 3.54 0.70 -2.52
CA ILE A 206 4.30 -0.53 -2.26
C ILE A 206 4.06 -1.49 -3.41
N HIS A 207 5.13 -1.93 -4.08
CA HIS A 207 5.05 -2.95 -5.13
C HIS A 207 5.79 -4.20 -4.66
N ILE A 208 5.05 -5.30 -4.55
CA ILE A 208 5.55 -6.59 -4.09
C ILE A 208 5.65 -7.51 -5.29
N SER A 209 6.82 -8.10 -5.50
CA SER A 209 7.01 -9.17 -6.49
C SER A 209 7.14 -10.50 -5.76
N LEU A 210 6.32 -11.46 -6.13
CA LEU A 210 6.40 -12.81 -5.58
C LEU A 210 7.47 -13.64 -6.29
N ARG A 211 8.01 -14.64 -5.61
CA ARG A 211 8.93 -15.62 -6.21
C ARG A 211 8.19 -16.37 -7.30
N GLN A 212 8.78 -16.40 -8.46
CA GLN A 212 8.21 -17.20 -9.55
C GLN A 212 8.60 -18.66 -9.40
N PRO A 213 7.67 -19.62 -9.53
CA PRO A 213 8.00 -21.03 -9.55
C PRO A 213 8.85 -21.36 -10.79
N PRO A 214 9.68 -22.39 -10.75
CA PRO A 214 10.36 -22.87 -11.94
C PRO A 214 9.32 -23.25 -13.01
N GLN A 215 9.72 -23.23 -14.27
CA GLN A 215 8.80 -23.56 -15.36
C GLN A 215 8.26 -24.99 -15.23
N GLY A 216 6.94 -25.14 -15.35
CA GLY A 216 6.27 -26.41 -15.07
C GLY A 216 6.19 -26.74 -13.59
N GLY A 217 6.39 -25.74 -12.71
CA GLY A 217 6.36 -25.90 -11.27
C GLY A 217 5.25 -25.12 -10.58
N TYR A 218 5.12 -25.40 -9.31
CA TYR A 218 4.21 -24.68 -8.40
C TYR A 218 4.84 -24.53 -7.02
N TYR A 219 4.40 -23.55 -6.30
CA TYR A 219 4.57 -23.44 -4.87
C TYR A 219 3.31 -22.84 -4.25
N GLY A 220 3.13 -23.07 -2.97
CA GLY A 220 2.01 -22.54 -2.24
C GLY A 220 2.14 -22.77 -0.75
N ALA A 221 1.11 -22.27 -0.04
CA ALA A 221 0.98 -22.46 1.39
C ALA A 221 -0.49 -22.63 1.78
N VAL A 222 -0.72 -23.36 2.86
CA VAL A 222 -1.97 -23.35 3.61
C VAL A 222 -1.66 -22.76 4.97
N VAL A 223 -2.43 -21.75 5.38
CA VAL A 223 -2.28 -21.04 6.64
C VAL A 223 -3.58 -21.18 7.41
N GLY A 224 -3.55 -21.78 8.58
CA GLY A 224 -4.69 -21.87 9.48
C GLY A 224 -4.32 -21.26 10.83
N GLY A 225 -5.26 -20.58 11.45
CA GLY A 225 -5.04 -19.98 12.75
C GLY A 225 -6.33 -19.74 13.52
N SER A 226 -6.16 -19.52 14.81
CA SER A 226 -7.23 -19.14 15.73
C SER A 226 -6.67 -18.33 16.87
N SER A 227 -7.43 -17.38 17.37
CA SER A 227 -7.08 -16.62 18.55
C SER A 227 -8.20 -16.60 19.60
N CYS A 228 -7.80 -16.36 20.84
CA CYS A 228 -8.67 -16.19 21.99
C CYS A 228 -8.28 -14.93 22.74
N HIS A 229 -9.27 -14.15 23.15
CA HIS A 229 -9.09 -13.06 24.07
C HIS A 229 -8.86 -13.62 25.49
N PHE A 230 -7.91 -13.06 26.25
CA PHE A 230 -7.57 -13.56 27.59
C PHE A 230 -8.74 -13.63 28.57
N THR A 231 -9.70 -12.72 28.47
CA THR A 231 -10.83 -12.64 29.40
C THR A 231 -12.19 -12.92 28.75
N LYS A 232 -12.30 -12.72 27.42
CA LYS A 232 -13.59 -12.80 26.70
C LYS A 232 -13.73 -14.08 25.86
N GLY A 233 -12.72 -14.97 25.87
CA GLY A 233 -12.73 -16.27 25.20
C GLY A 233 -12.40 -16.23 23.72
N PHE A 234 -13.01 -17.10 22.92
CA PHE A 234 -12.77 -17.23 21.48
C PHE A 234 -13.00 -15.91 20.75
N GLU A 235 -12.13 -15.58 19.78
CA GLU A 235 -12.23 -14.38 18.97
C GLU A 235 -12.22 -14.63 17.47
N ASP A 236 -11.29 -15.43 16.96
CA ASP A 236 -11.22 -15.70 15.52
C ASP A 236 -10.77 -17.11 15.17
N ALA A 237 -11.13 -17.53 13.97
CA ALA A 237 -10.51 -18.65 13.27
C ALA A 237 -10.47 -18.35 11.78
N TYR A 238 -9.38 -18.70 11.12
CA TYR A 238 -9.22 -18.49 9.68
C TYR A 238 -8.48 -19.62 8.99
N LEU A 239 -8.73 -19.76 7.70
CA LEU A 239 -8.06 -20.69 6.82
C LEU A 239 -7.76 -19.99 5.49
N ASN A 240 -6.50 -19.98 5.08
CA ASN A 240 -6.07 -19.38 3.84
C ASN A 240 -5.32 -20.41 3.01
N GLY A 241 -5.55 -20.41 1.70
CA GLY A 241 -4.84 -21.22 0.73
C GLY A 241 -4.28 -20.34 -0.37
N ILE A 242 -2.99 -20.43 -0.63
CA ILE A 242 -2.32 -19.69 -1.68
C ILE A 242 -1.56 -20.65 -2.58
N ILE A 243 -1.68 -20.48 -3.89
CA ILE A 243 -0.94 -21.26 -4.88
C ILE A 243 -0.47 -20.35 -6.02
N TYR A 244 0.77 -20.56 -6.43
CA TYR A 244 1.34 -19.97 -7.63
C TYR A 244 1.82 -21.12 -8.53
N TYR A 245 1.25 -21.20 -9.72
CA TYR A 245 1.55 -22.21 -10.74
C TYR A 245 2.06 -21.54 -12.00
N ARG A 246 3.08 -22.14 -12.62
CA ARG A 246 3.60 -21.68 -13.89
C ARG A 246 3.79 -22.85 -14.87
N TYR A 247 3.20 -22.70 -16.04
CA TYR A 247 3.36 -23.66 -17.12
C TYR A 247 3.61 -22.95 -18.45
N LYS A 248 4.77 -23.18 -19.05
CA LYS A 248 5.21 -22.45 -20.26
C LYS A 248 5.09 -20.94 -20.03
N ASN A 249 4.25 -20.29 -20.83
CA ASN A 249 4.03 -18.86 -20.83
C ASN A 249 2.83 -18.42 -19.98
N LEU A 250 2.17 -19.36 -19.31
CA LEU A 250 1.02 -19.10 -18.43
C LEU A 250 1.48 -19.10 -16.98
N SER A 251 1.14 -18.06 -16.26
CA SER A 251 1.24 -17.97 -14.80
C SER A 251 -0.15 -17.85 -14.19
N VAL A 252 -0.39 -18.59 -13.14
CA VAL A 252 -1.66 -18.61 -12.39
C VAL A 252 -1.34 -18.38 -10.92
N TYR A 253 -1.99 -17.40 -10.34
CA TYR A 253 -1.93 -17.10 -8.91
C TYR A 253 -3.35 -17.16 -8.36
N ASP A 254 -3.55 -17.89 -7.28
CA ASP A 254 -4.81 -17.96 -6.56
C ASP A 254 -4.58 -17.83 -5.06
N ASN A 255 -5.42 -17.03 -4.41
CA ASN A 255 -5.40 -16.79 -2.96
C ASN A 255 -6.83 -16.81 -2.45
N LEU A 256 -7.17 -17.87 -1.72
CA LEU A 256 -8.47 -18.06 -1.06
C LEU A 256 -8.30 -17.87 0.45
N SER A 257 -9.13 -17.04 1.04
CA SER A 257 -9.18 -16.79 2.48
C SER A 257 -10.60 -16.94 3.00
N MET A 258 -10.74 -17.62 4.12
CA MET A 258 -11.99 -17.77 4.86
C MET A 258 -11.73 -17.42 6.32
N GLY A 259 -12.62 -16.65 6.92
CA GLY A 259 -12.49 -16.24 8.32
C GLY A 259 -13.83 -16.18 9.04
N TYR A 260 -13.77 -16.47 10.32
CA TYR A 260 -14.83 -16.23 11.28
C TYR A 260 -14.26 -15.39 12.41
N TYR A 261 -14.90 -14.30 12.73
CA TYR A 261 -14.48 -13.35 13.76
C TYR A 261 -15.64 -13.10 14.71
N GLN A 262 -15.33 -13.02 16.01
CA GLN A 262 -16.30 -12.71 17.06
C GLN A 262 -15.75 -11.55 17.92
N PRO A 263 -15.70 -10.33 17.39
CA PRO A 263 -15.20 -9.18 18.13
C PRO A 263 -16.09 -8.91 19.34
N LYS A 264 -15.45 -8.61 20.47
CA LYS A 264 -16.09 -8.23 21.72
C LYS A 264 -15.43 -6.96 22.23
N GLU A 265 -16.14 -5.86 22.10
CA GLU A 265 -15.65 -4.56 22.48
C GLU A 265 -16.41 -4.03 23.69
N SER A 266 -15.78 -3.20 24.48
CA SER A 266 -16.45 -2.42 25.50
C SER A 266 -15.86 -1.01 25.56
N ALA A 267 -16.72 -0.02 25.81
CA ALA A 267 -16.34 1.35 26.03
C ALA A 267 -17.06 1.88 27.26
N GLU A 268 -16.46 2.83 27.94
CA GLU A 268 -17.05 3.55 29.05
C GLU A 268 -17.04 5.04 28.69
N GLN A 269 -18.18 5.67 28.74
CA GLN A 269 -18.30 7.11 28.61
C GLN A 269 -18.70 7.70 29.95
N THR A 270 -17.88 8.58 30.51
CA THR A 270 -18.18 9.34 31.70
C THR A 270 -18.45 10.79 31.29
N THR A 271 -19.63 11.29 31.57
CA THR A 271 -19.99 12.70 31.37
C THR A 271 -20.03 13.39 32.72
N TRP A 272 -19.27 14.45 32.86
CA TRP A 272 -19.20 15.27 34.08
C TRP A 272 -19.64 16.72 33.79
N ASN A 273 -20.71 17.13 34.42
CA ASN A 273 -21.10 18.52 34.42
C ASN A 273 -20.30 19.29 35.50
N MET A 274 -19.41 20.18 35.09
CA MET A 274 -18.46 20.87 35.97
C MET A 274 -19.15 22.00 36.79
N VAL A 275 -20.37 22.41 36.43
CA VAL A 275 -21.12 23.46 37.13
C VAL A 275 -21.80 22.90 38.37
N ASN A 276 -22.55 21.81 38.23
CA ASN A 276 -23.34 21.20 39.30
C ASN A 276 -22.71 19.96 39.92
N GLY A 277 -21.63 19.43 39.32
CA GLY A 277 -20.91 18.27 39.78
C GLY A 277 -21.59 16.93 39.44
N ASP A 278 -22.67 16.95 38.64
CA ASP A 278 -23.33 15.71 38.23
C ASP A 278 -22.43 14.83 37.36
N VAL A 279 -22.45 13.53 37.59
CA VAL A 279 -21.70 12.54 36.85
C VAL A 279 -22.66 11.50 36.29
N SER A 280 -22.61 11.30 34.99
CA SER A 280 -23.31 10.21 34.30
C SER A 280 -22.25 9.24 33.71
N ILE A 281 -22.44 7.95 33.92
CA ILE A 281 -21.59 6.89 33.36
C ILE A 281 -22.46 6.01 32.46
N ILE A 282 -22.02 5.83 31.24
CA ILE A 282 -22.64 4.93 30.26
C ILE A 282 -21.58 3.89 29.88
N GLU A 283 -21.88 2.63 30.11
CA GLU A 283 -21.10 1.52 29.61
C GLU A 283 -21.68 1.01 28.31
N GLN A 284 -20.84 0.84 27.31
CA GLN A 284 -21.21 0.32 26.02
C GLN A 284 -20.53 -1.03 25.84
N GLU A 285 -21.32 -2.06 25.52
CA GLU A 285 -20.83 -3.38 25.14
C GLU A 285 -21.24 -3.66 23.71
N SER A 286 -20.29 -4.15 22.92
CA SER A 286 -20.52 -4.58 21.54
C SER A 286 -20.05 -6.02 21.40
N ILE A 287 -20.94 -6.88 20.94
CA ILE A 287 -20.65 -8.28 20.61
C ILE A 287 -21.00 -8.44 19.14
N GLY A 288 -20.04 -8.92 18.34
CA GLY A 288 -20.25 -9.12 16.91
C GLY A 288 -19.92 -10.54 16.47
N GLU A 289 -20.42 -10.88 15.32
CA GLU A 289 -20.01 -12.05 14.54
C GLU A 289 -19.79 -11.64 13.09
N SER A 290 -18.74 -12.15 12.49
CA SER A 290 -18.40 -11.84 11.10
C SER A 290 -17.89 -13.09 10.39
N TYR A 291 -18.44 -13.35 9.21
CA TYR A 291 -18.01 -14.42 8.31
C TYR A 291 -17.53 -13.78 7.02
N ASN A 292 -16.29 -14.02 6.66
CA ASN A 292 -15.74 -13.51 5.41
C ASN A 292 -15.20 -14.63 4.52
N ILE A 293 -15.38 -14.45 3.22
CA ILE A 293 -14.74 -15.26 2.18
C ILE A 293 -14.17 -14.30 1.16
N VAL A 294 -12.88 -14.45 0.89
CA VAL A 294 -12.14 -13.63 -0.06
C VAL A 294 -11.40 -14.54 -1.01
N ASN A 295 -11.49 -14.30 -2.30
CA ASN A 295 -10.67 -14.98 -3.30
C ASN A 295 -10.11 -13.99 -4.32
N ARG A 296 -8.85 -14.17 -4.68
CA ARG A 296 -8.20 -13.50 -5.81
C ARG A 296 -7.59 -14.53 -6.74
N LEU A 297 -8.09 -14.56 -7.96
CA LEU A 297 -7.52 -15.33 -9.05
C LEU A 297 -6.85 -14.39 -10.04
N SER A 298 -5.58 -14.61 -10.36
CA SER A 298 -4.85 -13.84 -11.37
C SER A 298 -4.21 -14.77 -12.39
N LEU A 299 -4.32 -14.40 -13.65
CA LEU A 299 -3.79 -15.13 -14.79
C LEU A 299 -2.92 -14.19 -15.62
N THR A 300 -1.73 -14.62 -16.01
CA THR A 300 -0.88 -13.88 -16.94
C THR A 300 -0.38 -14.81 -18.02
N GLN A 301 -0.62 -14.45 -19.27
CA GLN A 301 -0.18 -15.17 -20.45
C GLN A 301 0.81 -14.32 -21.24
N GLN A 302 2.05 -14.78 -21.36
CA GLN A 302 3.00 -14.23 -22.31
C GLN A 302 2.68 -14.79 -23.70
N ILE A 303 2.26 -13.90 -24.62
CA ILE A 303 1.90 -14.27 -25.99
C ILE A 303 3.18 -14.50 -26.80
N ASN A 304 4.14 -13.58 -26.68
CA ASN A 304 5.48 -13.65 -27.27
C ASN A 304 6.40 -12.68 -26.49
N ASP A 305 7.65 -12.50 -26.92
CA ASP A 305 8.66 -11.67 -26.25
C ASP A 305 8.26 -10.19 -26.12
N LYS A 306 7.25 -9.73 -26.86
CA LYS A 306 6.82 -8.32 -26.92
C LYS A 306 5.41 -8.10 -26.38
N HIS A 307 4.61 -9.13 -26.22
CA HIS A 307 3.21 -9.01 -25.90
C HIS A 307 2.81 -9.94 -24.76
N SER A 308 2.15 -9.39 -23.75
CA SER A 308 1.53 -10.16 -22.68
C SER A 308 0.11 -9.65 -22.38
N ILE A 309 -0.75 -10.55 -21.92
CA ILE A 309 -2.08 -10.25 -21.43
C ILE A 309 -2.24 -10.85 -20.05
N GLY A 310 -2.84 -10.11 -19.15
CA GLY A 310 -3.16 -10.56 -17.80
C GLY A 310 -4.59 -10.22 -17.43
N GLY A 311 -5.13 -10.98 -16.50
CA GLY A 311 -6.41 -10.71 -15.88
C GLY A 311 -6.39 -11.09 -14.41
N SER A 312 -7.10 -10.35 -13.60
CA SER A 312 -7.31 -10.63 -12.18
C SER A 312 -8.78 -10.47 -11.84
N TYR A 313 -9.30 -11.37 -11.06
CA TYR A 313 -10.63 -11.25 -10.48
C TYR A 313 -10.54 -11.43 -8.97
N TYR A 314 -11.11 -10.48 -8.25
CA TYR A 314 -11.19 -10.48 -6.80
C TYR A 314 -12.66 -10.47 -6.39
N ILE A 315 -13.01 -11.31 -5.45
CA ILE A 315 -14.33 -11.37 -4.83
C ILE A 315 -14.17 -11.43 -3.31
N ALA A 316 -14.94 -10.61 -2.62
CA ALA A 316 -15.04 -10.67 -1.17
C ALA A 316 -16.50 -10.57 -0.76
N THR A 317 -16.91 -11.45 0.13
CA THR A 317 -18.20 -11.35 0.81
C THR A 317 -17.97 -11.34 2.31
N ASN A 318 -18.73 -10.52 2.99
CA ASN A 318 -18.72 -10.47 4.44
C ASN A 318 -20.14 -10.31 4.97
N LYS A 319 -20.45 -11.09 5.98
CA LYS A 319 -21.69 -10.97 6.76
C LYS A 319 -21.28 -10.61 8.17
N ILE A 320 -21.75 -9.47 8.62
CA ILE A 320 -21.45 -8.94 9.96
C ILE A 320 -22.76 -8.79 10.69
N TRP A 321 -22.81 -9.31 11.88
CA TRP A 321 -23.85 -9.02 12.84
C TRP A 321 -23.22 -8.43 14.09
N SER A 322 -23.84 -7.41 14.70
CA SER A 322 -23.41 -6.86 15.98
C SER A 322 -24.59 -6.44 16.83
N ASP A 323 -24.49 -6.72 18.12
CA ASP A 323 -25.37 -6.24 19.17
C ASP A 323 -24.57 -5.25 20.03
N ASN A 324 -25.07 -4.02 20.07
CA ASN A 324 -24.45 -2.94 20.83
C ASN A 324 -25.42 -2.50 21.91
N MET A 325 -25.07 -2.70 23.16
CA MET A 325 -25.85 -2.34 24.34
C MET A 325 -25.22 -1.17 25.05
N SER A 326 -26.05 -0.20 25.46
CA SER A 326 -25.67 0.89 26.35
C SER A 326 -26.34 0.73 27.69
N LEU A 327 -25.55 0.68 28.77
CA LEU A 327 -25.99 0.47 30.14
C LEU A 327 -25.62 1.70 30.98
N ASN A 328 -26.40 1.98 32.01
CA ASN A 328 -26.00 2.97 33.00
C ASN A 328 -25.12 2.32 34.10
N SER A 329 -24.64 3.11 35.03
CA SER A 329 -23.81 2.66 36.15
C SER A 329 -24.46 1.65 37.11
N ALA A 330 -25.74 1.36 36.96
CA ALA A 330 -26.49 0.37 37.72
C ALA A 330 -26.84 -0.86 36.87
N ASP A 331 -26.15 -1.08 35.75
CA ASP A 331 -26.37 -2.17 34.76
C ASP A 331 -27.80 -2.17 34.16
N VAL A 332 -28.47 -1.00 34.16
CA VAL A 332 -29.77 -0.88 33.51
C VAL A 332 -29.58 -0.55 32.05
N LEU A 333 -30.19 -1.34 31.17
CA LEU A 333 -30.16 -1.13 29.73
C LEU A 333 -30.83 0.22 29.36
N LEU A 334 -30.11 1.07 28.65
CA LEU A 334 -30.57 2.34 28.14
C LEU A 334 -30.99 2.26 26.68
N SER A 335 -30.20 1.61 25.86
CA SER A 335 -30.47 1.37 24.45
C SER A 335 -29.79 0.10 23.97
N GLN A 336 -30.36 -0.48 22.91
CA GLN A 336 -29.79 -1.60 22.19
C GLN A 336 -29.85 -1.32 20.69
N ILE A 337 -28.77 -1.60 19.98
CA ILE A 337 -28.65 -1.41 18.54
C ILE A 337 -28.13 -2.70 17.93
N ASN A 338 -28.97 -3.37 17.16
CA ASN A 338 -28.61 -4.54 16.40
C ASN A 338 -28.31 -4.11 14.96
N ASN A 339 -27.09 -4.39 14.50
CA ASN A 339 -26.70 -4.12 13.13
C ASN A 339 -26.46 -5.43 12.39
N TYR A 340 -26.97 -5.48 11.18
CA TYR A 340 -26.67 -6.52 10.20
C TYR A 340 -26.13 -5.85 8.95
N ASN A 341 -24.95 -6.28 8.51
CA ASN A 341 -24.32 -5.80 7.29
C ASN A 341 -23.91 -7.01 6.44
N ASN A 342 -24.35 -7.03 5.21
CA ASN A 342 -23.97 -8.04 4.23
C ASN A 342 -23.44 -7.32 3.00
N TYR A 343 -22.19 -7.58 2.61
CA TYR A 343 -21.68 -7.00 1.38
C TYR A 343 -21.02 -8.03 0.47
N LEU A 344 -21.14 -7.76 -0.82
CA LEU A 344 -20.42 -8.41 -1.90
C LEU A 344 -19.56 -7.35 -2.60
N LEU A 345 -18.26 -7.60 -2.67
CA LEU A 345 -17.31 -6.78 -3.41
C LEU A 345 -16.69 -7.61 -4.51
N GLN A 346 -16.65 -7.05 -5.71
CA GLN A 346 -16.06 -7.67 -6.90
C GLN A 346 -15.13 -6.67 -7.58
N GLU A 347 -13.96 -7.13 -8.01
CA GLU A 347 -13.02 -6.34 -8.78
C GLU A 347 -12.48 -7.18 -9.92
N GLY A 348 -12.53 -6.65 -11.13
CA GLY A 348 -11.98 -7.27 -12.33
C GLY A 348 -10.94 -6.35 -12.95
N THR A 349 -9.73 -6.85 -13.21
CA THR A 349 -8.68 -6.13 -13.92
C THR A 349 -8.30 -6.87 -15.19
N LEU A 350 -8.25 -6.20 -16.31
CA LEU A 350 -7.64 -6.68 -17.55
C LEU A 350 -6.45 -5.79 -17.89
N LYS A 351 -5.33 -6.42 -18.22
CA LYS A 351 -4.06 -5.75 -18.49
C LYS A 351 -3.45 -6.28 -19.79
N TYR A 352 -3.04 -5.37 -20.66
CA TYR A 352 -2.29 -5.69 -21.86
C TYR A 352 -0.99 -4.90 -21.90
N ASN A 353 0.12 -5.59 -22.10
CA ASN A 353 1.44 -4.98 -22.25
C ASN A 353 2.00 -5.28 -23.63
N ALA A 354 2.61 -4.26 -24.25
CA ALA A 354 3.28 -4.38 -25.53
C ALA A 354 4.61 -3.64 -25.56
N THR A 355 5.61 -4.22 -26.21
CA THR A 355 6.85 -3.54 -26.55
C THR A 355 6.82 -3.13 -28.02
N LEU A 356 6.86 -1.83 -28.28
CA LEU A 356 6.65 -1.21 -29.58
C LEU A 356 7.96 -0.74 -30.21
N GLY A 357 8.05 -0.91 -31.53
CA GLY A 357 9.15 -0.35 -32.32
C GLY A 357 10.53 -0.91 -31.99
N LYS A 358 11.58 -0.28 -32.55
CA LYS A 358 12.98 -0.67 -32.37
C LYS A 358 13.61 -0.06 -31.10
N ARG A 359 13.04 1.03 -30.57
CA ARG A 359 13.53 1.71 -29.35
C ARG A 359 13.14 0.99 -28.06
N GLY A 360 12.18 0.03 -28.12
CA GLY A 360 11.70 -0.68 -26.96
C GLY A 360 10.70 0.16 -26.12
N THR A 361 9.96 1.06 -26.75
CA THR A 361 8.83 1.77 -26.10
C THR A 361 7.85 0.74 -25.57
N THR A 362 7.49 0.81 -24.30
CA THR A 362 6.46 -0.06 -23.72
C THR A 362 5.14 0.68 -23.67
N MET A 363 4.06 -0.05 -23.93
CA MET A 363 2.68 0.38 -23.79
C MET A 363 1.98 -0.56 -22.80
N GLU A 364 1.27 0.01 -21.87
CA GLU A 364 0.40 -0.71 -20.94
C GLU A 364 -1.01 -0.17 -21.05
N VAL A 365 -1.99 -1.05 -21.21
CA VAL A 365 -3.41 -0.72 -21.19
C VAL A 365 -4.05 -1.52 -20.06
N VAL A 366 -4.75 -0.83 -19.16
CA VAL A 366 -5.43 -1.45 -18.02
C VAL A 366 -6.88 -1.01 -17.99
N GLY A 367 -7.78 -1.99 -17.92
CA GLY A 367 -9.19 -1.79 -17.66
C GLY A 367 -9.57 -2.39 -16.32
N ASP A 368 -10.14 -1.59 -15.42
CA ASP A 368 -10.60 -2.00 -14.12
C ASP A 368 -12.12 -1.85 -14.01
N TYR A 369 -12.73 -2.85 -13.42
CA TYR A 369 -14.12 -2.84 -12.97
C TYR A 369 -14.14 -3.13 -11.48
N PHE A 370 -14.89 -2.35 -10.73
CA PHE A 370 -15.14 -2.56 -9.31
C PHE A 370 -16.64 -2.42 -9.04
N ASN A 371 -17.17 -3.34 -8.27
CA ASN A 371 -18.54 -3.29 -7.77
C ASN A 371 -18.56 -3.61 -6.27
N ARG A 372 -19.29 -2.84 -5.51
CA ARG A 372 -19.63 -3.16 -4.12
C ARG A 372 -21.14 -3.00 -3.95
N HIS A 373 -21.78 -4.07 -3.53
CA HIS A 373 -23.17 -4.08 -3.14
C HIS A 373 -23.23 -4.39 -1.65
N ALA A 374 -23.99 -3.61 -0.89
CA ALA A 374 -24.13 -3.77 0.55
C ALA A 374 -25.57 -3.56 0.97
N ASP A 375 -26.06 -4.51 1.78
CA ASP A 375 -27.34 -4.46 2.47
C ASP A 375 -27.06 -4.26 3.95
N ASN A 376 -27.58 -3.20 4.52
CA ASN A 376 -27.47 -2.88 5.94
C ASN A 376 -28.86 -2.88 6.55
N LYS A 377 -28.97 -3.47 7.73
CA LYS A 377 -30.17 -3.40 8.56
C LYS A 377 -29.77 -3.01 9.96
N THR A 378 -30.48 -2.04 10.53
CA THR A 378 -30.25 -1.57 11.89
C THR A 378 -31.61 -1.56 12.64
N ASP A 379 -31.66 -2.30 13.73
CA ASP A 379 -32.77 -2.27 14.68
C ASP A 379 -32.32 -1.46 15.90
N TYR A 380 -33.00 -0.40 16.19
CA TYR A 380 -32.71 0.49 17.29
C TYR A 380 -33.82 0.47 18.32
N LEU A 381 -33.50 0.22 19.59
CA LEU A 381 -34.41 0.22 20.72
C LEU A 381 -33.94 1.18 21.81
N THR A 382 -34.78 2.13 22.20
CA THR A 382 -34.56 3.01 23.36
C THR A 382 -35.52 2.59 24.48
N ILE A 383 -34.97 2.31 25.66
CA ILE A 383 -35.79 1.81 26.80
C ILE A 383 -36.54 2.93 27.49
N SER A 384 -35.99 4.17 27.51
CA SER A 384 -36.55 5.29 28.22
C SER A 384 -37.97 5.71 27.77
N ASP A 385 -38.27 5.55 26.49
CA ASP A 385 -39.56 5.90 25.87
C ASP A 385 -40.22 4.71 25.15
N GLY A 386 -39.58 3.56 25.14
CA GLY A 386 -40.07 2.36 24.45
C GLY A 386 -40.07 2.48 22.92
N ALA A 387 -39.37 3.46 22.37
CA ALA A 387 -39.30 3.68 20.94
C ALA A 387 -38.43 2.59 20.27
N SER A 388 -38.93 2.03 19.18
CA SER A 388 -38.15 1.12 18.34
C SER A 388 -38.20 1.59 16.88
N THR A 389 -37.08 1.48 16.22
CA THR A 389 -36.92 1.85 14.80
C THR A 389 -36.16 0.76 14.08
N GLU A 390 -36.65 0.38 12.93
CA GLU A 390 -35.96 -0.53 12.01
C GLU A 390 -35.63 0.26 10.74
N SER A 391 -34.37 0.32 10.38
CA SER A 391 -33.92 0.91 9.12
C SER A 391 -33.19 -0.10 8.28
N GLU A 392 -33.47 -0.10 6.99
CA GLU A 392 -32.75 -0.87 6.00
C GLU A 392 -32.18 0.08 4.95
N ASP A 393 -30.98 -0.15 4.49
CA ASP A 393 -30.41 0.58 3.38
C ASP A 393 -29.65 -0.35 2.44
N GLU A 394 -29.82 -0.09 1.15
CA GLU A 394 -29.10 -0.76 0.08
C GLU A 394 -28.14 0.24 -0.56
N THR A 395 -26.87 -0.13 -0.66
CA THR A 395 -25.85 0.68 -1.32
C THR A 395 -25.23 -0.12 -2.44
N SER A 396 -25.24 0.42 -3.65
CA SER A 396 -24.55 -0.15 -4.82
C SER A 396 -23.58 0.85 -5.39
N LEU A 397 -22.29 0.48 -5.42
CA LEU A 397 -21.21 1.29 -5.98
C LEU A 397 -20.58 0.56 -7.15
N ASN A 398 -20.51 1.23 -8.31
CA ASN A 398 -19.83 0.72 -9.49
C ASN A 398 -18.75 1.70 -9.92
N MET A 399 -17.57 1.19 -10.26
CA MET A 399 -16.46 1.96 -10.82
C MET A 399 -15.92 1.28 -12.07
N TYR A 400 -15.67 2.08 -13.09
CA TYR A 400 -15.01 1.67 -14.32
C TYR A 400 -13.82 2.58 -14.55
N LYS A 401 -12.66 2.00 -14.79
CA LYS A 401 -11.45 2.76 -15.09
C LYS A 401 -10.76 2.18 -16.32
N LEU A 402 -10.33 3.05 -17.21
CA LEU A 402 -9.48 2.71 -18.35
C LEU A 402 -8.25 3.60 -18.30
N SER A 403 -7.06 3.00 -18.42
CA SER A 403 -5.80 3.71 -18.52
C SER A 403 -4.95 3.20 -19.67
N ILE A 404 -4.16 4.10 -20.24
CA ILE A 404 -3.13 3.81 -21.22
C ILE A 404 -1.87 4.55 -20.85
N ASP A 405 -0.77 3.82 -20.71
CA ASP A 405 0.52 4.31 -20.26
C ASP A 405 1.60 3.93 -21.26
N PHE A 406 2.47 4.89 -21.60
CA PHE A 406 3.63 4.68 -22.44
C PHE A 406 4.90 4.99 -21.67
N THR A 407 5.91 4.13 -21.85
CA THR A 407 7.28 4.37 -21.36
C THR A 407 8.22 4.33 -22.54
N ASP A 408 8.80 5.49 -22.87
CA ASP A 408 9.66 5.67 -24.07
C ASP A 408 11.10 5.91 -23.62
N PRO A 409 12.03 4.97 -23.89
CA PRO A 409 13.45 5.17 -23.61
C PRO A 409 14.05 6.18 -24.58
N LEU A 410 14.27 7.41 -24.11
CA LEU A 410 14.87 8.50 -24.93
C LEU A 410 16.37 8.28 -25.12
N SER A 411 17.03 7.76 -24.09
CA SER A 411 18.46 7.41 -24.10
C SER A 411 18.73 6.39 -22.98
N GLN A 412 19.98 5.97 -22.85
CA GLN A 412 20.42 5.10 -21.74
C GLN A 412 20.25 5.73 -20.36
N LYS A 413 20.15 7.06 -20.27
CA LYS A 413 20.05 7.82 -19.03
C LYS A 413 18.73 8.60 -18.88
N ALA A 414 17.79 8.46 -19.80
CA ALA A 414 16.56 9.23 -19.79
C ALA A 414 15.39 8.43 -20.36
N VAL A 415 14.27 8.50 -19.68
CA VAL A 415 12.99 7.86 -20.02
C VAL A 415 11.89 8.90 -19.95
N LEU A 416 10.99 8.89 -20.92
CA LEU A 416 9.76 9.65 -20.91
C LEU A 416 8.61 8.70 -20.62
N LYS A 417 7.75 9.07 -19.66
CA LYS A 417 6.48 8.39 -19.39
C LYS A 417 5.34 9.35 -19.66
N TYR A 418 4.31 8.90 -20.32
CA TYR A 418 3.12 9.69 -20.59
C TYR A 418 1.92 8.78 -20.74
N GLY A 419 0.75 9.29 -20.43
CA GLY A 419 -0.45 8.48 -20.49
C GLY A 419 -1.71 9.27 -20.14
N ALA A 420 -2.82 8.57 -20.17
CA ALA A 420 -4.12 9.10 -19.81
C ALA A 420 -4.97 8.02 -19.15
N SER A 421 -5.88 8.44 -18.31
CA SER A 421 -6.90 7.57 -17.73
C SER A 421 -8.23 8.30 -17.62
N VAL A 422 -9.30 7.52 -17.57
CA VAL A 422 -10.64 7.99 -17.23
C VAL A 422 -11.24 7.02 -16.23
N GLN A 423 -11.79 7.57 -15.16
CA GLN A 423 -12.52 6.83 -14.16
C GLN A 423 -13.95 7.35 -14.11
N TYR A 424 -14.91 6.43 -14.16
CA TYR A 424 -16.33 6.71 -13.95
C TYR A 424 -16.83 5.91 -12.77
N ILE A 425 -17.55 6.56 -11.88
CA ILE A 425 -18.08 5.95 -10.66
C ILE A 425 -19.57 6.30 -10.53
N THR A 426 -20.36 5.35 -10.08
CA THR A 426 -21.75 5.57 -9.67
C THR A 426 -21.99 4.93 -8.32
N GLN A 427 -22.73 5.63 -7.46
CA GLN A 427 -23.18 5.10 -6.19
C GLN A 427 -24.67 5.38 -6.04
N ASP A 428 -25.44 4.31 -5.89
CA ASP A 428 -26.86 4.36 -5.58
C ASP A 428 -27.02 4.03 -4.09
N TYR A 429 -27.85 4.80 -3.42
CA TYR A 429 -28.22 4.63 -2.02
C TYR A 429 -29.74 4.63 -1.92
N ALA A 430 -30.31 3.56 -1.43
CA ALA A 430 -31.76 3.35 -1.30
C ALA A 430 -32.11 2.97 0.15
N PRO A 431 -32.43 3.95 1.00
CA PRO A 431 -32.85 3.71 2.37
C PRO A 431 -34.35 3.40 2.46
N THR A 432 -34.73 2.55 3.41
CA THR A 432 -36.12 2.32 3.85
C THR A 432 -36.19 2.39 5.37
N LEU A 433 -37.30 2.83 5.91
CA LEU A 433 -37.56 2.90 7.35
C LEU A 433 -38.92 2.26 7.65
N ALA A 434 -38.92 1.32 8.58
CA ALA A 434 -40.16 0.84 9.19
C ALA A 434 -40.28 1.41 10.60
N GLU A 435 -41.21 2.34 10.79
CA GLU A 435 -41.35 3.09 12.04
C GLU A 435 -42.36 2.47 13.02
N THR A 436 -41.99 2.49 14.29
CA THR A 436 -42.91 2.52 15.40
C THR A 436 -42.37 3.49 16.45
N GLY A 437 -42.85 4.78 16.43
CA GLY A 437 -42.62 5.72 17.53
C GLY A 437 -41.64 6.86 17.36
N PHE A 438 -40.94 7.02 16.21
CA PHE A 438 -40.14 8.21 15.92
C PHE A 438 -40.93 9.28 15.16
N SER A 439 -40.54 10.54 15.36
CA SER A 439 -41.22 11.72 14.80
C SER A 439 -41.08 11.77 13.27
N ASP A 440 -42.03 12.50 12.60
CA ASP A 440 -42.03 12.79 11.15
C ASP A 440 -40.69 13.33 10.60
N ARG A 441 -39.77 13.78 11.47
CA ARG A 441 -38.43 14.29 11.13
C ARG A 441 -37.56 13.21 10.49
N PHE A 442 -37.67 11.93 10.91
CA PHE A 442 -36.89 10.83 10.32
C PHE A 442 -37.33 10.47 8.90
N GLN A 443 -38.60 10.64 8.58
CA GLN A 443 -39.11 10.31 7.23
C GLN A 443 -38.51 11.20 6.15
N THR A 444 -38.13 12.44 6.45
CA THR A 444 -37.53 13.37 5.49
C THR A 444 -36.08 13.03 5.13
N SER A 445 -35.43 12.13 5.88
CA SER A 445 -34.01 11.76 5.66
C SER A 445 -33.82 10.57 4.72
N LEU A 446 -34.89 9.91 4.33
CA LEU A 446 -34.86 8.64 3.60
C LEU A 446 -35.03 8.81 2.08
N ILE A 447 -34.34 9.79 1.53
CA ILE A 447 -34.42 10.07 0.10
C ILE A 447 -33.40 9.20 -0.63
N PRO A 448 -33.84 8.30 -1.54
CA PRO A 448 -32.92 7.58 -2.40
C PRO A 448 -32.07 8.53 -3.25
N THR A 449 -30.79 8.25 -3.37
CA THR A 449 -29.85 9.15 -4.02
C THR A 449 -28.93 8.42 -4.98
N ARG A 450 -28.57 9.10 -6.08
CA ARG A 450 -27.53 8.67 -7.00
C ARG A 450 -26.40 9.67 -7.04
N THR A 451 -25.18 9.21 -6.82
CA THR A 451 -23.98 10.00 -7.00
C THR A 451 -23.20 9.49 -8.20
N MET A 452 -22.66 10.39 -8.99
CA MET A 452 -21.88 10.08 -10.19
C MET A 452 -20.57 10.86 -10.15
N GLY A 453 -19.47 10.21 -10.51
CA GLY A 453 -18.15 10.83 -10.62
C GLY A 453 -17.50 10.52 -11.95
N LEU A 454 -16.91 11.53 -12.60
CA LEU A 454 -16.09 11.36 -13.79
C LEU A 454 -14.75 12.06 -13.57
N THR A 455 -13.66 11.30 -13.62
CA THR A 455 -12.31 11.79 -13.36
C THR A 455 -11.40 11.46 -14.54
N PRO A 456 -11.37 12.28 -15.61
CA PRO A 456 -10.34 12.19 -16.63
C PRO A 456 -9.02 12.77 -16.11
N MET A 457 -7.92 12.10 -16.48
CA MET A 457 -6.56 12.48 -16.12
C MET A 457 -5.62 12.26 -17.31
N ALA A 458 -4.63 13.14 -17.45
CA ALA A 458 -3.51 12.94 -18.35
C ALA A 458 -2.21 13.37 -17.66
N TYR A 459 -1.10 12.72 -17.98
CA TYR A 459 0.18 13.03 -17.37
C TYR A 459 1.35 12.89 -18.34
N ILE A 460 2.44 13.57 -18.01
CA ILE A 460 3.75 13.38 -18.60
C ILE A 460 4.82 13.47 -17.51
N SER A 461 5.82 12.61 -17.58
CA SER A 461 6.98 12.66 -16.67
C SER A 461 8.26 12.23 -17.35
N ALA A 462 9.36 12.87 -17.00
CA ALA A 462 10.69 12.54 -17.43
C ALA A 462 11.53 12.05 -16.27
N MET A 463 12.12 10.87 -16.45
CA MET A 463 13.01 10.26 -15.47
C MET A 463 14.40 10.14 -16.05
N GLY A 464 15.42 10.38 -15.23
CA GLY A 464 16.76 10.29 -15.75
C GLY A 464 17.84 10.50 -14.71
N GLN A 465 19.08 10.62 -15.24
CA GLN A 465 20.24 10.92 -14.45
C GLN A 465 21.05 12.03 -15.13
N VAL A 466 21.34 13.09 -14.39
CA VAL A 466 22.27 14.16 -14.76
C VAL A 466 23.36 14.19 -13.71
N TRP A 467 24.61 13.97 -14.15
CA TRP A 467 25.75 13.81 -13.26
C TRP A 467 25.49 12.68 -12.25
N LYS A 468 25.46 12.95 -10.93
CA LYS A 468 25.14 11.99 -9.87
C LYS A 468 23.68 12.04 -9.41
N ILE A 469 22.91 13.03 -9.89
CA ILE A 469 21.53 13.25 -9.47
C ILE A 469 20.61 12.41 -10.35
N ARG A 470 19.84 11.51 -9.75
CA ARG A 470 18.72 10.84 -10.38
C ARG A 470 17.46 11.67 -10.14
N TYR A 471 16.65 11.85 -11.17
CA TYR A 471 15.45 12.67 -11.10
C TYR A 471 14.26 11.98 -11.72
N ASN A 472 13.08 12.34 -11.21
CA ASN A 472 11.79 12.07 -11.81
C ASN A 472 10.98 13.37 -11.68
N VAL A 473 10.69 14.01 -12.79
CA VAL A 473 9.90 15.23 -12.86
C VAL A 473 8.68 14.99 -13.73
N GLY A 474 7.51 15.36 -13.25
CA GLY A 474 6.27 15.12 -13.97
C GLY A 474 5.19 16.13 -13.62
N VAL A 475 4.16 16.10 -14.43
CA VAL A 475 2.93 16.87 -14.20
C VAL A 475 1.73 16.00 -14.57
N ASN A 476 0.68 16.15 -13.76
CA ASN A 476 -0.62 15.53 -13.92
C ASN A 476 -1.65 16.64 -14.10
N PHE A 477 -2.52 16.49 -15.07
CA PHE A 477 -3.73 17.29 -15.23
C PHE A 477 -4.92 16.40 -14.93
N GLN A 478 -5.79 16.82 -14.01
CA GLN A 478 -6.94 16.05 -13.55
C GLN A 478 -8.17 16.94 -13.44
N ILE A 479 -9.32 16.39 -13.79
CA ILE A 479 -10.63 16.99 -13.55
C ILE A 479 -11.42 16.04 -12.65
N ASN A 480 -11.93 16.56 -11.53
CA ASN A 480 -12.87 15.89 -10.65
C ASN A 480 -14.25 16.49 -10.90
N ASN A 481 -15.13 15.73 -11.51
CA ASN A 481 -16.49 16.15 -11.80
C ASN A 481 -17.45 15.22 -11.09
N ILE A 482 -18.11 15.73 -10.03
CA ILE A 482 -18.99 14.97 -9.15
C ILE A 482 -20.42 15.53 -9.33
N GLY A 483 -21.38 14.64 -9.55
CA GLY A 483 -22.81 14.95 -9.61
C GLY A 483 -23.55 14.16 -8.53
N TYR A 484 -24.61 14.76 -8.05
CA TYR A 484 -25.53 14.19 -7.06
C TYR A 484 -26.97 14.42 -7.55
N GLU A 485 -27.83 13.42 -7.43
CA GLU A 485 -29.24 13.46 -7.81
C GLU A 485 -30.08 12.76 -6.74
N THR A 486 -31.14 13.42 -6.27
CA THR A 486 -32.19 12.79 -5.47
C THR A 486 -33.17 12.07 -6.40
N MET A 487 -33.57 10.85 -6.04
CA MET A 487 -34.41 10.03 -6.92
C MET A 487 -35.91 10.36 -6.83
N ASP A 488 -36.34 11.04 -5.75
CA ASP A 488 -37.75 11.38 -5.51
C ASP A 488 -38.19 12.65 -6.24
N ASP A 489 -37.47 13.74 -6.06
CA ASP A 489 -37.79 15.05 -6.62
C ASP A 489 -36.89 15.47 -7.79
N GLY A 490 -35.84 14.66 -8.05
CA GLY A 490 -34.88 14.91 -9.11
C GLY A 490 -33.98 16.13 -8.88
N ALA A 491 -33.86 16.59 -7.63
CA ALA A 491 -32.95 17.68 -7.30
C ALA A 491 -31.50 17.27 -7.61
N LYS A 492 -30.74 18.17 -8.22
CA LYS A 492 -29.39 17.89 -8.71
C LYS A 492 -28.40 18.91 -8.17
N ALA A 493 -27.25 18.42 -7.74
CA ALA A 493 -26.08 19.24 -7.47
C ALA A 493 -24.89 18.74 -8.28
N LYS A 494 -24.02 19.66 -8.67
CA LYS A 494 -22.81 19.33 -9.45
C LYS A 494 -21.64 20.14 -8.91
N ASN A 495 -20.51 19.46 -8.70
CA ASN A 495 -19.27 20.09 -8.32
C ASN A 495 -18.18 19.67 -9.33
N MET A 496 -17.48 20.63 -9.92
CA MET A 496 -16.40 20.37 -10.86
C MET A 496 -15.16 21.17 -10.45
N GLN A 497 -14.10 20.44 -10.21
CA GLN A 497 -12.77 20.97 -9.86
C GLN A 497 -11.76 20.46 -10.88
N TRP A 498 -10.71 21.23 -11.13
CA TRP A 498 -9.59 20.79 -11.95
C TRP A 498 -8.27 21.27 -11.40
N GLY A 499 -7.19 20.59 -11.72
CA GLY A 499 -5.87 20.96 -11.25
C GLY A 499 -4.74 20.53 -12.17
N ILE A 500 -3.66 21.30 -12.10
CA ILE A 500 -2.35 20.95 -12.66
C ILE A 500 -1.47 20.62 -11.46
N ASN A 501 -1.00 19.39 -11.40
CA ASN A 501 -0.34 18.84 -10.21
C ASN A 501 1.11 18.43 -10.55
N PRO A 502 2.08 19.37 -10.41
CA PRO A 502 3.48 19.07 -10.63
C PRO A 502 4.07 18.18 -9.54
N MET A 503 5.04 17.37 -9.93
CA MET A 503 5.79 16.48 -9.05
C MET A 503 7.29 16.55 -9.41
N LEU A 504 8.13 16.55 -8.39
CA LEU A 504 9.58 16.46 -8.50
C LEU A 504 10.11 15.47 -7.46
N GLN A 505 10.90 14.50 -7.91
CA GLN A 505 11.62 13.57 -7.05
C GLN A 505 13.09 13.58 -7.49
N MET A 506 13.99 13.78 -6.56
CA MET A 506 15.43 13.76 -6.81
C MET A 506 16.15 12.93 -5.76
N MET A 507 17.16 12.20 -6.19
CA MET A 507 18.06 11.45 -5.32
C MET A 507 19.50 11.75 -5.70
N MET A 508 20.31 12.05 -4.72
CA MET A 508 21.74 12.28 -4.86
C MET A 508 22.50 11.34 -3.91
N PRO A 509 23.27 10.37 -4.44
CA PRO A 509 24.21 9.64 -3.61
C PRO A 509 25.35 10.57 -3.17
N LEU A 510 25.69 10.54 -1.89
CA LEU A 510 26.74 11.38 -1.31
C LEU A 510 28.14 10.73 -1.41
N ASP A 511 28.18 9.43 -1.65
CA ASP A 511 29.41 8.65 -1.81
C ASP A 511 29.33 7.72 -3.03
N LYS A 512 30.49 7.16 -3.44
CA LYS A 512 30.59 6.28 -4.62
C LYS A 512 29.92 4.91 -4.41
N ASN A 513 29.76 4.48 -3.17
CA ASN A 513 29.27 3.14 -2.83
C ASN A 513 27.77 3.15 -2.47
N GLY A 514 27.09 4.30 -2.57
CA GLY A 514 25.68 4.46 -2.23
C GLY A 514 25.36 4.25 -0.75
N LYS A 515 26.35 4.41 0.15
CA LYS A 515 26.15 4.29 1.60
C LYS A 515 25.29 5.40 2.18
N HIS A 516 25.35 6.56 1.54
CA HIS A 516 24.67 7.77 1.95
C HIS A 516 23.93 8.36 0.75
N ALA A 517 22.69 8.75 0.94
CA ALA A 517 21.89 9.41 -0.08
C ALA A 517 20.98 10.47 0.52
N ILE A 518 20.76 11.54 -0.23
CA ILE A 518 19.74 12.55 0.06
C ILE A 518 18.67 12.46 -1.03
N MET A 519 17.42 12.54 -0.61
CA MET A 519 16.25 12.57 -1.49
C MET A 519 15.43 13.81 -1.19
N ILE A 520 14.98 14.47 -2.25
CA ILE A 520 14.10 15.64 -2.19
C ILE A 520 12.88 15.31 -3.05
N ASN A 521 11.70 15.43 -2.45
CA ASN A 521 10.44 15.17 -3.10
C ASN A 521 9.53 16.38 -2.94
N TYR A 522 8.87 16.77 -4.01
CA TYR A 522 7.79 17.75 -4.02
C TYR A 522 6.61 17.19 -4.78
N LYS A 523 5.40 17.43 -4.28
CA LYS A 523 4.16 17.08 -4.98
C LYS A 523 3.07 18.07 -4.62
N ARG A 524 2.29 18.49 -5.64
CA ARG A 524 0.98 19.11 -5.46
C ARG A 524 -0.10 18.06 -5.54
N THR A 525 -1.10 18.15 -4.66
CA THR A 525 -2.30 17.30 -4.63
C THR A 525 -3.55 18.11 -4.94
N LEU A 526 -4.54 17.44 -5.50
CA LEU A 526 -5.92 17.90 -5.64
C LEU A 526 -6.80 16.80 -5.07
N ASP A 527 -7.29 17.00 -3.85
CA ASP A 527 -8.02 15.96 -3.15
C ASP A 527 -9.46 15.86 -3.65
N ASP A 528 -9.98 14.63 -3.64
CA ASP A 528 -11.36 14.37 -4.00
C ASP A 528 -12.28 14.85 -2.86
N ILE A 529 -13.42 15.44 -3.22
CA ILE A 529 -14.48 15.75 -2.24
C ILE A 529 -15.26 14.46 -2.00
N PRO A 530 -15.43 14.02 -0.74
CA PRO A 530 -16.26 12.84 -0.44
C PRO A 530 -17.69 13.03 -0.97
N TYR A 531 -18.22 11.99 -1.62
CA TYR A 531 -19.57 12.08 -2.21
C TYR A 531 -20.65 12.48 -1.19
N ALA A 532 -20.59 11.93 0.01
CA ALA A 532 -21.51 12.28 1.09
C ALA A 532 -21.42 13.76 1.52
N ALA A 533 -20.27 14.40 1.27
CA ALA A 533 -20.05 15.79 1.66
C ALA A 533 -20.75 16.81 0.75
N ILE A 534 -21.15 16.44 -0.47
CA ILE A 534 -21.91 17.34 -1.38
C ILE A 534 -23.42 17.07 -1.36
N SER A 535 -23.88 16.00 -0.72
CA SER A 535 -25.28 15.62 -0.67
C SER A 535 -26.08 16.61 0.19
N SER A 536 -27.07 17.28 -0.40
CA SER A 536 -27.99 18.14 0.35
C SER A 536 -29.04 17.36 1.18
N THR A 537 -29.01 16.02 1.11
CA THR A 537 -29.92 15.17 1.87
C THR A 537 -29.62 15.27 3.37
N VAL A 538 -30.65 15.57 4.14
CA VAL A 538 -30.61 15.56 5.60
C VAL A 538 -30.63 14.11 6.08
N ARG A 539 -29.65 13.73 6.92
CA ARG A 539 -29.55 12.40 7.53
C ARG A 539 -29.60 12.54 9.04
N TRP A 540 -30.72 12.19 9.64
CA TRP A 540 -30.88 12.18 11.07
C TRP A 540 -30.13 11.00 11.69
N SER A 541 -29.34 11.25 12.73
CA SER A 541 -28.73 10.22 13.59
C SER A 541 -29.59 9.92 14.81
N ASP A 542 -30.34 10.92 15.28
CA ASP A 542 -31.25 10.86 16.40
C ASP A 542 -32.25 12.06 16.32
N PRO A 543 -33.26 12.19 17.18
CA PRO A 543 -34.26 13.27 17.12
C PRO A 543 -33.68 14.69 17.21
N TYR A 544 -32.45 14.83 17.67
CA TYR A 544 -31.81 16.12 17.94
C TYR A 544 -30.64 16.43 17.04
N ASN A 545 -30.13 15.41 16.29
CA ASN A 545 -28.93 15.54 15.49
C ASN A 545 -29.10 15.02 14.06
N TYR A 546 -28.70 15.84 13.08
CA TYR A 546 -28.61 15.40 11.69
C TYR A 546 -27.32 15.85 10.99
N THR A 547 -27.03 15.22 9.89
CA THR A 547 -25.92 15.56 9.01
C THR A 547 -26.48 15.99 7.65
N VAL A 548 -25.91 17.05 7.07
CA VAL A 548 -26.23 17.52 5.72
C VAL A 548 -24.95 17.89 4.98
N GLY A 549 -24.86 17.60 3.69
CA GLY A 549 -23.70 17.96 2.88
C GLY A 549 -23.76 19.41 2.37
N ASN A 550 -22.66 19.84 1.77
CA ASN A 550 -22.49 21.18 1.21
C ASN A 550 -22.02 21.10 -0.26
N PRO A 551 -22.88 21.34 -1.24
CA PRO A 551 -22.49 21.24 -2.65
C PRO A 551 -21.51 22.33 -3.11
N ASN A 552 -21.30 23.37 -2.32
CA ASN A 552 -20.40 24.49 -2.63
C ASN A 552 -18.94 24.27 -2.16
N LEU A 553 -18.61 23.08 -1.68
CA LEU A 553 -17.25 22.75 -1.26
C LEU A 553 -16.25 22.90 -2.40
N LYS A 554 -15.06 23.36 -2.05
CA LYS A 554 -13.88 23.36 -2.92
C LYS A 554 -13.00 22.18 -2.57
N SER A 555 -12.40 21.54 -3.58
CA SER A 555 -11.39 20.51 -3.35
C SER A 555 -10.21 21.05 -2.54
N PRO A 556 -9.74 20.33 -1.54
CA PRO A 556 -8.47 20.65 -0.90
C PRO A 556 -7.32 20.58 -1.91
N VAL A 557 -6.43 21.57 -1.81
CA VAL A 557 -5.19 21.62 -2.61
C VAL A 557 -4.00 21.64 -1.66
N GLY A 558 -3.14 20.66 -1.78
CA GLY A 558 -1.96 20.51 -0.95
C GLY A 558 -0.67 20.71 -1.74
N ASP A 559 0.31 21.36 -1.14
CA ASP A 559 1.69 21.43 -1.61
C ASP A 559 2.61 20.82 -0.54
N MET A 560 3.34 19.78 -0.89
CA MET A 560 4.20 19.06 0.04
C MET A 560 5.64 18.99 -0.42
N VAL A 561 6.56 19.26 0.49
CA VAL A 561 8.01 19.03 0.32
C VAL A 561 8.48 18.03 1.38
N MET A 562 9.20 17.01 0.95
CA MET A 562 9.83 16.02 1.82
C MET A 562 11.31 15.89 1.49
N VAL A 563 12.16 16.00 2.50
CA VAL A 563 13.61 15.79 2.40
C VAL A 563 13.98 14.62 3.28
N SER A 564 14.60 13.61 2.69
CA SER A 564 15.04 12.41 3.41
C SER A 564 16.54 12.20 3.24
N ALA A 565 17.22 11.89 4.33
CA ALA A 565 18.61 11.46 4.33
C ALA A 565 18.67 10.00 4.78
N SER A 566 19.21 9.14 3.91
CA SER A 566 19.54 7.77 4.24
C SER A 566 21.04 7.64 4.43
N LEU A 567 21.45 7.24 5.62
CA LEU A 567 22.85 7.24 6.05
C LEU A 567 23.27 5.83 6.47
N PHE A 568 24.56 5.51 6.27
CA PHE A 568 25.16 4.23 6.68
C PHE A 568 24.40 3.01 6.15
N HIS A 569 24.11 2.95 4.83
CA HIS A 569 23.33 1.90 4.21
C HIS A 569 21.91 1.72 4.84
N ASN A 570 21.17 2.80 5.02
CA ASN A 570 19.85 2.85 5.67
C ASN A 570 19.85 2.50 7.17
N MET A 571 21.01 2.46 7.83
CA MET A 571 21.03 2.28 9.28
C MET A 571 20.37 3.46 9.98
N LEU A 572 20.60 4.68 9.51
CA LEU A 572 19.96 5.89 10.01
C LEU A 572 19.22 6.59 8.87
N ASN A 573 17.90 6.77 9.02
CA ASN A 573 17.07 7.53 8.10
C ASN A 573 16.47 8.72 8.86
N ILE A 574 16.58 9.91 8.28
CA ILE A 574 16.01 11.14 8.81
C ILE A 574 15.14 11.75 7.70
N THR A 575 13.88 12.02 8.00
CA THR A 575 12.94 12.62 7.05
C THR A 575 12.30 13.85 7.66
N GLY A 576 12.50 15.01 7.01
CA GLY A 576 11.77 16.24 7.27
C GLY A 576 10.67 16.44 6.24
N MET A 577 9.51 16.91 6.65
CA MET A 577 8.37 17.16 5.78
C MET A 577 7.70 18.48 6.15
N TYR A 578 7.31 19.24 5.13
CA TYR A 578 6.41 20.37 5.22
C TYR A 578 5.27 20.18 4.21
N ALA A 579 4.04 20.36 4.64
CA ALA A 579 2.90 20.44 3.75
C ALA A 579 2.02 21.64 4.12
N HIS A 580 1.49 22.29 3.08
CA HIS A 580 0.49 23.32 3.17
C HIS A 580 -0.76 22.85 2.43
N GLU A 581 -1.90 22.88 3.08
CA GLU A 581 -3.19 22.53 2.49
C GLU A 581 -4.16 23.70 2.63
N SER A 582 -4.77 24.09 1.53
CA SER A 582 -5.83 25.07 1.46
C SER A 582 -7.17 24.38 1.15
N ASN A 583 -8.27 24.98 1.61
CA ASN A 583 -9.64 24.45 1.47
C ASN A 583 -9.82 23.07 2.13
N SER A 584 -9.09 22.74 3.18
CA SER A 584 -9.31 21.50 3.94
C SER A 584 -10.76 21.35 4.35
N ILE A 585 -11.33 20.16 4.21
CA ILE A 585 -12.73 19.91 4.55
C ILE A 585 -12.83 19.51 6.01
N HIS A 586 -13.64 20.21 6.78
CA HIS A 586 -13.94 19.93 8.17
C HIS A 586 -15.45 19.79 8.36
N TRP A 587 -15.87 18.88 9.24
CA TRP A 587 -17.27 18.70 9.62
C TRP A 587 -17.56 19.54 10.86
N GLU A 588 -18.33 20.60 10.68
CA GLU A 588 -18.73 21.55 11.73
C GLU A 588 -20.12 21.21 12.24
N THR A 589 -20.30 21.17 13.57
CA THR A 589 -21.61 21.00 14.20
C THR A 589 -22.16 22.38 14.58
N LEU A 590 -23.35 22.67 14.07
CA LEU A 590 -24.03 23.93 14.24
C LEU A 590 -25.41 23.71 14.90
N GLN A 591 -25.90 24.68 15.66
CA GLN A 591 -27.24 24.66 16.18
C GLN A 591 -28.24 25.13 15.11
N SER A 592 -29.39 24.47 15.01
CA SER A 592 -30.42 24.83 14.05
C SER A 592 -31.01 26.22 14.39
N GLU A 593 -31.17 27.07 13.37
CA GLU A 593 -31.80 28.39 13.53
C GLU A 593 -33.30 28.30 13.83
N THR A 594 -33.94 27.21 13.46
CA THR A 594 -35.39 27.01 13.60
C THR A 594 -35.78 26.22 14.84
N ASP A 595 -34.88 25.43 15.41
CA ASP A 595 -35.12 24.62 16.60
C ASP A 595 -33.85 24.56 17.46
N PRO A 596 -33.81 25.26 18.60
CA PRO A 596 -32.65 25.33 19.47
C PRO A 596 -32.23 23.99 20.10
N GLU A 597 -33.11 22.99 20.10
CA GLU A 597 -32.77 21.65 20.61
C GLU A 597 -32.12 20.77 19.55
N VAL A 598 -32.08 21.22 18.28
CA VAL A 598 -31.54 20.46 17.14
C VAL A 598 -30.18 20.99 16.73
N PHE A 599 -29.26 20.08 16.54
CA PHE A 599 -27.94 20.33 16.01
C PHE A 599 -27.75 19.63 14.65
N TYR A 600 -26.95 20.23 13.76
CA TYR A 600 -26.61 19.60 12.51
C TYR A 600 -25.13 19.70 12.23
N THR A 601 -24.60 18.66 11.57
CA THR A 601 -23.20 18.60 11.16
C THR A 601 -23.12 18.78 9.65
N MET A 602 -22.33 19.77 9.21
CA MET A 602 -22.14 20.12 7.79
C MET A 602 -20.67 20.27 7.45
N PRO A 603 -20.21 19.80 6.28
CA PRO A 603 -18.83 20.00 5.87
C PRO A 603 -18.59 21.42 5.36
N VAL A 604 -17.50 22.03 5.83
CA VAL A 604 -17.05 23.37 5.45
C VAL A 604 -15.58 23.35 5.03
N ASN A 605 -15.18 24.31 4.20
CA ASN A 605 -13.76 24.46 3.88
C ASN A 605 -13.07 25.33 4.95
N LEU A 606 -12.03 24.80 5.58
CA LEU A 606 -11.11 25.57 6.41
C LEU A 606 -10.20 26.45 5.55
N ALA A 607 -9.69 27.55 6.13
CA ALA A 607 -8.82 28.46 5.42
C ALA A 607 -7.50 27.80 4.99
N SER A 608 -6.78 27.18 5.90
CA SER A 608 -5.54 26.44 5.60
C SER A 608 -5.05 25.60 6.77
N ASN A 609 -4.32 24.55 6.44
CA ASN A 609 -3.55 23.73 7.37
C ASN A 609 -2.07 23.76 7.01
N ASN A 610 -1.18 23.82 8.00
CA ASN A 610 0.24 23.66 7.82
C ASN A 610 0.73 22.48 8.66
N PHE A 611 1.38 21.56 8.01
CA PHE A 611 1.90 20.34 8.60
C PHE A 611 3.44 20.35 8.56
N TYR A 612 4.07 20.10 9.70
CA TYR A 612 5.52 19.92 9.83
C TYR A 612 5.78 18.53 10.43
N GLY A 613 6.56 17.74 9.75
CA GLY A 613 6.91 16.39 10.16
C GLY A 613 8.42 16.21 10.30
N LEU A 614 8.84 15.48 11.33
CA LEU A 614 10.20 14.96 11.48
C LEU A 614 10.13 13.49 11.87
N GLY A 615 10.71 12.65 11.03
CA GLY A 615 10.89 11.21 11.28
C GLY A 615 12.37 10.89 11.49
N VAL A 616 12.68 10.07 12.48
CA VAL A 616 14.02 9.51 12.69
C VAL A 616 13.85 7.99 12.85
N GLU A 617 14.56 7.25 12.03
CA GLU A 617 14.54 5.79 12.04
C GLU A 617 15.95 5.23 12.14
N PHE A 618 16.13 4.27 13.03
CA PHE A 618 17.39 3.58 13.25
C PHE A 618 17.19 2.08 13.09
N ASN A 619 17.84 1.51 12.07
CA ASN A 619 17.83 0.08 11.76
C ASN A 619 19.17 -0.52 12.18
N TRP A 620 19.16 -1.49 13.05
CA TRP A 620 20.38 -2.05 13.60
C TRP A 620 20.29 -3.56 13.80
N GLN A 621 21.41 -4.23 13.57
CA GLN A 621 21.60 -5.65 13.86
C GLN A 621 22.75 -5.82 14.86
N PRO A 622 22.48 -5.73 16.18
CA PRO A 622 23.53 -5.81 17.21
C PRO A 622 24.32 -7.12 17.14
N VAL A 623 23.62 -8.21 16.88
CA VAL A 623 24.16 -9.57 16.72
C VAL A 623 23.39 -10.31 15.63
N LYS A 624 23.99 -11.30 14.99
CA LYS A 624 23.39 -12.06 13.87
C LYS A 624 21.91 -12.49 14.09
N PRO A 625 21.53 -13.03 15.27
CA PRO A 625 20.16 -13.47 15.48
C PRO A 625 19.16 -12.36 15.82
N TRP A 626 19.57 -11.10 15.99
CA TRP A 626 18.69 -10.01 16.42
C TRP A 626 18.78 -8.80 15.51
N THR A 627 17.67 -8.43 14.91
CA THR A 627 17.49 -7.19 14.12
C THR A 627 16.48 -6.30 14.82
N MET A 628 16.79 -5.03 14.96
CA MET A 628 15.98 -4.01 15.62
C MET A 628 15.75 -2.82 14.71
N LYS A 629 14.53 -2.29 14.72
CA LYS A 629 14.15 -1.03 14.10
C LYS A 629 13.50 -0.12 15.14
N LEU A 630 14.08 1.05 15.36
CA LEU A 630 13.53 2.12 16.18
C LEU A 630 13.02 3.22 15.29
N SER A 631 11.79 3.68 15.49
CA SER A 631 11.23 4.82 14.76
C SER A 631 10.66 5.83 15.74
N SER A 632 10.96 7.10 15.51
CA SER A 632 10.42 8.23 16.24
C SER A 632 9.84 9.21 15.23
N ARG A 633 8.63 9.66 15.46
CA ARG A 633 7.94 10.63 14.61
C ARG A 633 7.40 11.77 15.43
N PHE A 634 7.66 12.97 14.96
CA PHE A 634 7.20 14.24 15.53
C PHE A 634 6.40 14.96 14.48
N THR A 635 5.17 15.34 14.82
CA THR A 635 4.25 16.03 13.92
C THR A 635 3.76 17.29 14.60
N LEU A 636 3.86 18.42 13.93
CA LEU A 636 3.30 19.69 14.33
C LEU A 636 2.28 20.10 13.26
N LEU A 637 1.01 20.19 13.62
CA LEU A 637 -0.06 20.65 12.76
C LEU A 637 -0.57 22.00 13.27
N LYS A 638 -0.51 23.00 12.39
CA LYS A 638 -1.08 24.31 12.63
C LYS A 638 -2.33 24.45 11.76
N GLU A 639 -3.49 24.57 12.41
CA GLU A 639 -4.80 24.64 11.78
C GLU A 639 -5.43 26.00 12.02
N ASN A 640 -5.82 26.69 10.95
CA ASN A 640 -6.58 27.93 11.03
C ASN A 640 -8.02 27.66 10.55
N ALA A 641 -8.98 27.86 11.44
CA ALA A 641 -10.38 27.62 11.16
C ALA A 641 -11.25 28.75 11.72
N THR A 642 -12.37 29.01 11.05
CA THR A 642 -13.47 29.81 11.63
C THR A 642 -14.67 28.90 11.73
N MET A 643 -15.10 28.57 12.94
CA MET A 643 -16.23 27.68 13.24
C MET A 643 -17.23 28.41 14.13
N GLY A 644 -18.53 28.35 13.79
CA GLY A 644 -19.58 29.08 14.54
C GLY A 644 -19.30 30.58 14.66
N GLY A 645 -18.60 31.18 13.70
CA GLY A 645 -18.18 32.57 13.73
C GLY A 645 -16.98 32.88 14.65
N VAL A 646 -16.44 31.87 15.34
CA VAL A 646 -15.24 31.98 16.20
C VAL A 646 -13.99 31.54 15.40
N HIS A 647 -12.97 32.38 15.47
CA HIS A 647 -11.67 32.04 14.83
C HIS A 647 -10.81 31.20 15.78
N TYR A 648 -10.36 30.04 15.30
CA TYR A 648 -9.47 29.11 15.99
C TYR A 648 -8.10 29.09 15.32
N ASP A 649 -7.04 29.25 16.10
CA ASP A 649 -5.65 29.02 15.72
C ASP A 649 -5.11 27.88 16.60
N ASN A 650 -5.19 26.66 16.12
CA ASN A 650 -4.86 25.46 16.87
C ASN A 650 -3.48 24.95 16.49
N LEU A 651 -2.68 24.62 17.49
CA LEU A 651 -1.36 24.04 17.35
C LEU A 651 -1.34 22.66 18.01
N ARG A 652 -1.26 21.61 17.21
CA ARG A 652 -1.24 20.23 17.67
C ARG A 652 0.13 19.62 17.49
N PHE A 653 0.77 19.25 18.59
CA PHE A 653 2.02 18.51 18.59
C PHE A 653 1.77 17.06 18.97
N ARG A 654 2.15 16.12 18.08
CA ARG A 654 1.97 14.69 18.27
C ARG A 654 3.32 13.98 18.12
N GLN A 655 3.54 12.98 18.97
CA GLN A 655 4.73 12.14 18.96
C GLN A 655 4.31 10.68 18.85
N TYR A 656 5.10 9.89 18.14
CA TYR A 656 4.81 8.48 17.96
C TYR A 656 6.13 7.70 17.91
N TYR A 657 6.24 6.65 18.71
CA TYR A 657 7.43 5.85 18.85
C TYR A 657 7.12 4.38 18.61
N THR A 658 7.95 3.70 17.82
CA THR A 658 7.87 2.26 17.64
C THR A 658 9.24 1.62 17.79
N MET A 659 9.25 0.41 18.34
CA MET A 659 10.40 -0.46 18.42
C MET A 659 9.99 -1.84 17.89
N ASN A 660 10.55 -2.24 16.76
CA ASN A 660 10.29 -3.54 16.16
C ASN A 660 11.55 -4.40 16.28
N ASN A 661 11.42 -5.59 16.85
CA ASN A 661 12.51 -6.54 17.01
C ASN A 661 12.16 -7.85 16.34
N THR A 662 13.13 -8.46 15.67
CA THR A 662 13.03 -9.82 15.15
C THR A 662 14.23 -10.64 15.57
N PHE A 663 13.97 -11.88 15.95
CA PHE A 663 14.95 -12.84 16.43
C PHE A 663 14.93 -14.07 15.52
N SER A 664 16.10 -14.56 15.16
CA SER A 664 16.26 -15.76 14.34
C SER A 664 17.36 -16.62 14.95
N PHE A 665 16.98 -17.73 15.57
CA PHE A 665 17.89 -18.63 16.26
C PHE A 665 18.17 -19.91 15.44
N ASN A 666 19.17 -20.64 15.83
CA ASN A 666 19.47 -21.94 15.26
C ASN A 666 18.32 -22.94 15.46
N HIS A 667 18.29 -23.99 14.66
CA HIS A 667 17.28 -25.06 14.72
C HIS A 667 15.85 -24.60 14.43
N GLY A 668 15.67 -23.50 13.66
CA GLY A 668 14.37 -23.04 13.20
C GLY A 668 13.50 -22.35 14.26
N TRP A 669 14.05 -21.92 15.39
CA TRP A 669 13.38 -21.05 16.33
C TRP A 669 13.52 -19.58 15.92
N GLY A 670 12.52 -18.79 16.22
CA GLY A 670 12.60 -17.35 16.09
C GLY A 670 11.41 -16.65 16.72
N GLY A 671 11.38 -15.35 16.62
CA GLY A 671 10.31 -14.55 17.22
C GLY A 671 10.35 -13.09 16.79
N MET A 672 9.34 -12.36 17.23
CA MET A 672 9.19 -10.93 17.03
C MET A 672 8.64 -10.27 18.30
N LEU A 673 9.08 -9.06 18.59
CA LEU A 673 8.57 -8.23 19.68
C LEU A 673 8.46 -6.80 19.18
N ASN A 674 7.24 -6.29 19.08
CA ASN A 674 6.94 -4.94 18.62
C ASN A 674 6.32 -4.14 19.75
N MET A 675 6.78 -2.92 19.94
CA MET A 675 6.30 -1.98 20.94
C MET A 675 5.91 -0.68 20.26
N MET A 676 4.84 -0.08 20.74
CA MET A 676 4.34 1.23 20.31
C MET A 676 4.08 2.08 21.54
N PHE A 677 4.42 3.36 21.46
CA PHE A 677 4.10 4.36 22.45
C PHE A 677 3.72 5.69 21.79
N GLU A 678 2.59 6.21 22.19
CA GLU A 678 2.12 7.52 21.82
C GLU A 678 1.85 8.34 23.08
N PRO A 679 2.62 9.40 23.36
CA PRO A 679 2.37 10.30 24.48
C PRO A 679 1.05 11.04 24.38
N THR A 680 0.57 11.59 25.50
CA THR A 680 -0.60 12.48 25.53
C THR A 680 -0.41 13.67 24.62
N PHE A 681 -1.44 13.99 23.82
CA PHE A 681 -1.50 15.19 22.99
C PHE A 681 -2.88 15.84 23.03
N LYS A 682 -2.94 17.12 22.69
CA LYS A 682 -4.19 17.91 22.62
C LYS A 682 -4.52 18.25 21.18
N SER A 683 -5.79 18.32 20.86
CA SER A 683 -6.34 18.73 19.56
C SER A 683 -7.68 19.41 19.79
N PHE A 684 -7.78 20.73 19.55
CA PHE A 684 -8.96 21.55 19.81
C PHE A 684 -9.50 21.34 21.26
N ASP A 685 -10.72 20.83 21.36
CA ASP A 685 -11.47 20.53 22.57
C ASP A 685 -11.12 19.16 23.18
N ARG A 686 -10.16 18.41 22.59
CA ARG A 686 -9.87 17.01 22.95
C ARG A 686 -8.48 16.83 23.51
N THR A 687 -8.37 16.01 24.55
CA THR A 687 -7.10 15.50 25.08
C THR A 687 -7.06 13.99 24.89
N TYR A 688 -6.12 13.54 24.05
CA TYR A 688 -5.84 12.13 23.86
C TYR A 688 -4.77 11.71 24.83
N HIS A 689 -5.08 10.77 25.72
CA HIS A 689 -4.13 10.28 26.72
C HIS A 689 -3.11 9.32 26.11
N ALA A 690 -1.99 9.18 26.79
CA ALA A 690 -0.92 8.30 26.34
C ALA A 690 -1.39 6.85 26.13
N VAL A 691 -0.93 6.24 25.03
CA VAL A 691 -1.23 4.86 24.65
C VAL A 691 0.07 4.11 24.43
N TYR A 692 0.15 2.88 24.92
CA TYR A 692 1.22 1.94 24.60
C TYR A 692 0.64 0.56 24.26
N ALA A 693 1.31 -0.16 23.39
CA ALA A 693 0.96 -1.54 23.06
C ALA A 693 2.21 -2.37 22.81
N VAL A 694 2.15 -3.65 23.17
CA VAL A 694 3.20 -4.63 22.95
C VAL A 694 2.60 -5.83 22.25
N ASN A 695 3.15 -6.18 21.09
CA ASN A 695 2.80 -7.37 20.33
C ASN A 695 4.01 -8.27 20.21
N GLY A 696 3.81 -9.57 20.24
CA GLY A 696 4.92 -10.50 20.09
C GLY A 696 4.49 -11.84 19.52
N GLN A 697 5.47 -12.56 19.01
CA GLN A 697 5.29 -13.93 18.54
C GLN A 697 6.56 -14.74 18.68
N ILE A 698 6.39 -16.04 18.89
CA ILE A 698 7.43 -17.05 18.86
C ILE A 698 7.03 -18.09 17.83
N TYR A 699 7.94 -18.47 16.96
CA TYR A 699 7.68 -19.49 15.96
C TYR A 699 8.74 -20.60 15.97
N LYS A 700 8.34 -21.75 15.47
CA LYS A 700 9.18 -22.93 15.24
C LYS A 700 8.97 -23.44 13.83
N ASN A 701 10.05 -23.49 13.06
CA ASN A 701 10.07 -24.16 11.77
C ASN A 701 10.44 -25.64 11.94
N LEU A 702 9.71 -26.51 11.25
CA LEU A 702 9.82 -27.96 11.26
C LEU A 702 9.89 -28.49 9.83
N CYS A 703 10.24 -29.75 9.66
CA CYS A 703 10.21 -30.44 8.37
C CYS A 703 10.99 -29.70 7.26
N LYS A 704 12.19 -29.18 7.53
CA LYS A 704 13.00 -28.38 6.60
C LYS A 704 12.22 -27.14 6.11
N ASP A 705 11.69 -26.37 7.03
CA ASP A 705 10.90 -25.14 6.84
C ASP A 705 9.54 -25.31 6.13
N LYS A 706 9.11 -26.56 5.86
CA LYS A 706 7.79 -26.81 5.26
C LYS A 706 6.62 -26.59 6.21
N LEU A 707 6.83 -26.81 7.51
CA LEU A 707 5.82 -26.61 8.54
C LEU A 707 6.32 -25.58 9.54
N GLN A 708 5.50 -24.59 9.84
CA GLN A 708 5.75 -23.58 10.86
C GLN A 708 4.60 -23.51 11.84
N ILE A 709 4.90 -23.45 13.10
CA ILE A 709 3.94 -23.22 14.18
C ILE A 709 4.34 -21.90 14.85
N THR A 710 3.38 -20.99 14.99
CA THR A 710 3.57 -19.68 15.61
C THR A 710 2.59 -19.50 16.75
N LEU A 711 3.08 -19.09 17.90
CA LEU A 711 2.31 -18.61 19.04
C LEU A 711 2.49 -17.08 19.10
N SER A 712 1.40 -16.34 19.14
CA SER A 712 1.39 -14.87 19.17
C SER A 712 0.61 -14.34 20.36
N PHE A 713 0.95 -13.13 20.78
CA PHE A 713 0.14 -12.30 21.66
C PHE A 713 0.06 -10.88 21.11
N THR A 714 -1.09 -10.25 21.26
CA THR A 714 -1.35 -8.93 20.71
C THR A 714 -1.86 -7.96 21.77
N ALA A 715 -1.60 -6.68 21.55
CA ALA A 715 -2.13 -5.52 22.26
C ALA A 715 -2.03 -5.58 23.80
N LEU A 716 -0.95 -6.15 24.35
CA LEU A 716 -0.64 -5.96 25.78
C LEU A 716 -0.34 -4.49 26.01
N GLY A 717 -1.31 -3.73 26.51
CA GLY A 717 -1.19 -2.29 26.67
C GLY A 717 -2.30 -1.68 27.52
N ASN A 718 -2.39 -0.33 27.47
CA ASN A 718 -3.44 0.38 28.17
C ASN A 718 -4.62 0.70 27.24
N ARG A 719 -5.76 0.99 27.85
CA ARG A 719 -6.96 1.46 27.14
C ARG A 719 -6.73 2.86 26.56
N ARG A 720 -7.23 3.11 25.35
CA ARG A 720 -7.27 4.46 24.81
C ARG A 720 -8.29 5.29 25.60
N LYS A 721 -7.86 6.46 26.08
CA LYS A 721 -8.68 7.42 26.79
C LYS A 721 -8.66 8.75 26.05
N MET A 722 -9.84 9.39 25.90
CA MET A 722 -9.98 10.71 25.33
C MET A 722 -10.89 11.54 26.22
N ASP A 723 -10.45 12.73 26.60
CA ASP A 723 -11.29 13.72 27.26
C ASP A 723 -11.70 14.77 26.22
N ARG A 724 -12.99 15.08 26.17
CA ARG A 724 -13.58 16.14 25.33
C ARG A 724 -14.25 17.17 26.22
N TYR A 725 -14.06 18.43 25.90
CA TYR A 725 -14.63 19.55 26.63
C TYR A 725 -15.63 20.26 25.73
N VAL A 726 -16.87 20.40 26.20
CA VAL A 726 -17.94 21.13 25.51
C VAL A 726 -18.55 22.06 26.55
N ASP A 727 -18.22 23.35 26.47
CA ASP A 727 -18.57 24.35 27.48
C ASP A 727 -18.15 23.88 28.91
N ASP A 728 -19.12 23.76 29.81
CA ASP A 728 -18.93 23.31 31.20
C ASP A 728 -19.08 21.78 31.38
N ILE A 729 -19.04 21.02 30.29
CA ILE A 729 -19.19 19.57 30.31
C ILE A 729 -17.86 18.93 29.87
N MET A 730 -17.34 18.05 30.71
CA MET A 730 -16.24 17.17 30.36
C MET A 730 -16.76 15.75 30.07
N ILE A 731 -16.49 15.25 28.89
CA ILE A 731 -16.82 13.89 28.48
C ILE A 731 -15.53 13.09 28.37
N THR A 732 -15.44 12.03 29.13
CA THR A 732 -14.32 11.10 29.07
C THR A 732 -14.76 9.79 28.41
N ASP A 733 -14.18 9.50 27.25
CA ASP A 733 -14.36 8.23 26.57
C ASP A 733 -13.17 7.30 26.87
N ARG A 734 -13.45 6.11 27.41
CA ARG A 734 -12.47 5.04 27.62
C ARG A 734 -12.83 3.87 26.73
N TYR A 735 -12.07 3.67 25.68
CA TYR A 735 -12.24 2.51 24.81
C TYR A 735 -11.47 1.33 25.41
N THR A 736 -12.11 0.20 25.65
CA THR A 736 -11.39 -1.05 25.77
C THR A 736 -10.77 -1.28 24.41
N GLN A 737 -9.43 -1.25 24.35
CA GLN A 737 -8.81 -1.86 23.19
C GLN A 737 -9.24 -3.32 23.17
N PRO A 738 -9.82 -3.77 22.06
CA PRO A 738 -10.29 -5.12 21.94
C PRO A 738 -9.11 -6.00 22.00
N VAL A 739 -8.39 -6.53 22.26
CA VAL A 739 -7.38 -7.40 21.65
C VAL A 739 -6.16 -7.71 22.52
N GLN A 740 -6.40 -8.04 23.77
CA GLN A 740 -5.40 -8.84 24.49
C GLN A 740 -5.59 -10.32 24.10
N ASN A 741 -5.05 -10.70 22.94
CA ASN A 741 -5.24 -12.02 22.38
C ASN A 741 -4.00 -12.89 22.51
N ILE A 742 -4.22 -14.18 22.66
CA ILE A 742 -3.24 -15.22 22.38
C ILE A 742 -3.72 -15.99 21.14
N GLY A 743 -2.83 -16.15 20.15
CA GLY A 743 -3.14 -16.80 18.88
C GLY A 743 -2.19 -17.94 18.57
N LEU A 744 -2.73 -18.95 17.91
CA LEU A 744 -1.97 -20.07 17.34
C LEU A 744 -2.15 -20.05 15.81
N GLN A 745 -1.04 -20.09 15.09
CA GLN A 745 -1.04 -20.18 13.62
C GLN A 745 -0.16 -21.34 13.16
N ILE A 746 -0.63 -22.04 12.14
CA ILE A 746 0.09 -23.12 11.47
C ILE A 746 0.20 -22.76 9.99
N VAL A 747 1.42 -22.80 9.44
CA VAL A 747 1.72 -22.59 8.02
C VAL A 747 2.32 -23.85 7.46
N TRP A 748 1.68 -24.42 6.44
CA TRP A 748 2.21 -25.55 5.68
C TRP A 748 2.56 -25.11 4.26
N ARG A 749 3.84 -25.24 3.89
CA ARG A 749 4.38 -24.85 2.59
C ARG A 749 4.62 -26.07 1.72
N PHE A 750 4.26 -25.95 0.45
CA PHE A 750 4.46 -27.01 -0.53
C PHE A 750 4.98 -26.42 -1.83
N SER A 751 5.80 -27.19 -2.52
CA SER A 751 6.32 -26.84 -3.84
C SER A 751 6.62 -28.11 -4.62
N GLY A 752 6.56 -28.03 -5.95
CA GLY A 752 6.88 -29.12 -6.83
C GLY A 752 7.09 -28.63 -8.27
N GLY A 753 7.49 -29.57 -9.15
CA GLY A 753 7.77 -29.30 -10.55
C GLY A 753 9.19 -29.66 -10.93
N LYS A 754 9.43 -29.96 -12.21
CA LYS A 754 10.75 -30.19 -12.76
C LYS A 754 11.38 -28.84 -13.11
N SER A 755 12.66 -28.64 -12.76
CA SER A 755 13.43 -27.51 -13.27
C SER A 755 13.65 -27.72 -14.78
N VAL A 756 12.80 -27.13 -15.60
CA VAL A 756 13.00 -27.08 -17.03
C VAL A 756 13.56 -25.71 -17.38
N ASN A 757 14.73 -25.68 -17.98
CA ASN A 757 15.35 -24.44 -18.45
C ASN A 757 14.47 -23.78 -19.51
N VAL A 758 13.80 -22.70 -19.18
CA VAL A 758 13.15 -21.79 -20.14
C VAL A 758 13.18 -20.35 -19.68
N GLN A 759 13.41 -19.47 -20.63
CA GLN A 759 13.48 -18.03 -20.48
C GLN A 759 12.22 -17.48 -19.77
N ALA A 760 12.40 -16.87 -18.62
CA ALA A 760 11.36 -16.07 -18.00
C ALA A 760 11.33 -14.71 -18.70
N VAL A 761 10.23 -14.41 -19.37
CA VAL A 761 9.95 -13.06 -19.86
C VAL A 761 9.18 -12.34 -18.76
N GLU A 762 9.80 -11.35 -18.17
CA GLU A 762 9.12 -10.46 -17.22
C GLU A 762 8.05 -9.66 -17.97
N SER A 763 6.88 -9.46 -17.36
CA SER A 763 5.86 -8.56 -17.92
C SER A 763 6.45 -7.15 -18.04
N GLY A 764 6.28 -6.48 -19.19
CA GLY A 764 6.91 -5.21 -19.52
C GLY A 764 6.56 -4.02 -18.60
N SER A 765 5.73 -4.23 -17.56
CA SER A 765 5.44 -3.25 -16.51
C SER A 765 6.48 -3.22 -15.39
N GLN A 766 7.35 -4.23 -15.30
CA GLN A 766 8.53 -4.12 -14.44
C GLN A 766 9.51 -3.17 -15.11
N SER A 767 9.36 -1.99 -14.70
CA SER A 767 9.82 -0.75 -15.25
C SER A 767 11.23 -0.83 -15.82
N PHE A 768 11.43 -0.15 -16.93
CA PHE A 768 12.70 0.30 -17.45
C PHE A 768 13.69 0.79 -16.36
N ASN A 769 13.22 1.19 -15.19
CA ASN A 769 14.03 1.49 -14.01
C ASN A 769 14.79 0.27 -13.49
N GLU A 770 14.20 -0.94 -13.50
CA GLU A 770 14.91 -2.16 -13.12
C GLU A 770 15.95 -2.55 -14.16
N ILE A 771 15.65 -2.37 -15.45
CA ILE A 771 16.60 -2.61 -16.53
C ILE A 771 17.73 -1.57 -16.51
N ARG A 772 17.44 -0.32 -16.12
CA ARG A 772 18.41 0.75 -16.05
C ARG A 772 19.29 0.67 -14.79
N ASP A 773 18.76 0.25 -13.66
CA ASP A 773 19.50 0.11 -12.40
C ASP A 773 20.35 -1.15 -12.36
N ASN A 774 20.12 -2.09 -13.29
CA ASN A 774 20.95 -3.27 -13.54
C ASN A 774 21.98 -3.06 -14.64
N ARG A 775 22.12 -1.85 -15.19
CA ARG A 775 23.14 -1.48 -16.20
C ARG A 775 24.18 -0.52 -15.65
#